data_599aa43ec283409c652a455651491bd0
#
_entry.id   599aa43ec283409c652a455651491bd0
#
_cell.length_a   1.000
_cell.length_b   1.000
_cell.length_c   1.000
_cell.angle_alpha   90.00
_cell.angle_beta   90.00
_cell.angle_gamma   90.00
#
_symmetry.space_group_name_H-M   'P 1'
#
loop_
_entity.id
_entity.type
_entity.pdbx_description
1 polymer ?
#
loop_
_entity_poly.entity_id
_entity_poly.type
_entity_poly.pdbx_seq_one_letter_code
_entity_poly.pdbx_strand_id
1 'polypeptide(L)'
;DTVFLEKYVEEPKHIEVQIAGDRHGNIVHLYERDCSVQRRFQKVIEVAPSLGVSESIREKLFQYALAIAEEVKYNNVGTVEFLVDKDGSIYFIEVNPRIQVEHTVTEMVTGIDLIKTQIFIAGGYKLSDQQIKIPNQESIKLNGFAMQCRITTEDPENNFQPDYGTITTYRSAVGFGIRLDAGSLYQGVTVSPFFDSMLVKVSAKSRTLDGACRKMDRALREFRIRGVKTNMPFLLNLIRHPKFVEGKVTVNFIQKTPSLFKLRTQLDRATKAVTFLGDVVVNGNPDVKFIDPLKRFETPIVPSYDKYASYSKGTKDLLTELGPEGFSKWLRNEKKIHFTDTTMRDAHQSLLATRVRSKDMLAVAEAFAKTHPQTFSMEVWGGATFDVCMRFLYENPWKRLAELRKAMPNVLLQMLLRGSNAVGYTAYPDNLIEKFIEKSWETGVDVFRIFDSMNWMKSMEFSIDTVRKKTGGLAEVCLCYTGDILDPKNTKYNMDYYLSMAKDIENAGAHIIAIKDMAGLLKPYAAKELIEGLRSETTLPIHLHTHDTSSIQSATYLKAIEAGVDVVDVALSGLSGLTSQPSFNSIVEMMKYNKRENSYNIQSLNEFSNYWETVRDYYYPFESGLKAGTAEVYTHEIPGGQYSNLKPQAIALGLGDKFDEIKVKYAEVNDLFGNIVKVTPSSKVVGDMAQYLVANNLSIEDVLERGDSISFPESVQSFFRGDLGQPVGGFPKKLQKIILKDQKAYSNRPNAHLDPVDFEVEFEQFLKKFQKGFGRDLVMTDFLSWKLYPKVWEDSYQMHLKYDDVSQIPTKNFFYGLKEHEETVFEIAPGKTIIVKLLSIGPPNEDGLRTVFFKVNGQTRNVDIEDKNLAVEKVMNTKADPDKEQEIGAPLQGLLSKVLVKNGEVIKKNQPLFIIEAMKMETSVTAIKDSKIKKITLKEGAMVNTDDLILTLDQ
;
A
#
# COMPACT_ATOMS: atom_id res chain seq x y z
N ASP A 1 -6.07 -30.67 -46.93
CA ASP A 1 -5.81 -31.52 -45.76
C ASP A 1 -6.79 -32.68 -45.71
N THR A 2 -6.31 -33.87 -45.44
CA THR A 2 -7.17 -35.03 -45.27
C THR A 2 -7.74 -35.01 -43.86
N VAL A 3 -9.08 -35.12 -43.75
CA VAL A 3 -9.79 -35.19 -42.47
C VAL A 3 -10.44 -36.53 -42.34
N PHE A 4 -10.52 -37.04 -41.11
CA PHE A 4 -11.23 -38.30 -40.78
C PHE A 4 -12.08 -38.11 -39.53
N LEU A 5 -13.06 -38.93 -39.35
CA LEU A 5 -13.98 -38.87 -38.21
C LEU A 5 -13.60 -39.91 -37.18
N GLU A 6 -13.54 -39.49 -35.91
CA GLU A 6 -13.36 -40.38 -34.77
C GLU A 6 -14.52 -40.22 -33.78
N LYS A 7 -14.78 -41.27 -32.99
CA LYS A 7 -15.76 -41.22 -31.90
C LYS A 7 -15.29 -40.23 -30.81
N TYR A 8 -16.11 -39.24 -30.53
CA TYR A 8 -15.87 -38.38 -29.40
C TYR A 8 -16.30 -39.04 -28.09
N VAL A 9 -15.36 -39.16 -27.13
CA VAL A 9 -15.64 -39.71 -25.81
C VAL A 9 -15.81 -38.61 -24.81
N GLU A 10 -16.99 -38.58 -24.15
CA GLU A 10 -17.31 -37.49 -23.20
C GLU A 10 -16.62 -37.71 -21.85
N GLU A 11 -15.81 -36.73 -21.41
CA GLU A 11 -15.15 -36.71 -20.09
C GLU A 11 -14.42 -38.02 -19.73
N PRO A 12 -13.62 -38.61 -20.64
CA PRO A 12 -12.92 -39.81 -20.30
C PRO A 12 -11.80 -39.57 -19.29
N LYS A 13 -11.31 -40.68 -18.72
CA LYS A 13 -9.97 -40.72 -18.14
C LYS A 13 -8.96 -41.03 -19.24
N HIS A 14 -7.79 -40.41 -19.15
CA HIS A 14 -6.64 -40.72 -19.98
C HIS A 14 -5.71 -41.63 -19.17
N ILE A 15 -5.71 -42.92 -19.53
CA ILE A 15 -4.91 -43.94 -18.83
C ILE A 15 -3.89 -44.50 -19.81
N GLU A 16 -2.67 -44.66 -19.36
CA GLU A 16 -1.60 -45.19 -20.18
C GLU A 16 -0.88 -46.32 -19.48
N VAL A 17 -0.49 -47.36 -20.23
CA VAL A 17 0.20 -48.53 -19.69
C VAL A 17 1.63 -48.57 -20.18
N GLN A 18 2.57 -48.56 -19.21
CA GLN A 18 3.98 -48.70 -19.51
C GLN A 18 4.30 -50.14 -19.87
N ILE A 19 4.95 -50.38 -21.01
CA ILE A 19 5.39 -51.70 -21.47
C ILE A 19 6.90 -51.74 -21.61
N ALA A 20 7.44 -52.95 -21.49
CA ALA A 20 8.84 -53.26 -21.81
C ALA A 20 8.91 -54.64 -22.48
N GLY A 21 9.61 -54.69 -23.61
CA GLY A 21 9.82 -55.93 -24.35
C GLY A 21 11.28 -56.15 -24.73
N ASP A 22 11.77 -57.36 -24.73
CA ASP A 22 13.13 -57.68 -25.19
C ASP A 22 13.14 -58.38 -26.56
N ARG A 23 14.30 -58.51 -27.17
CA ARG A 23 14.49 -59.19 -28.48
C ARG A 23 14.26 -60.70 -28.43
N HIS A 24 14.02 -61.24 -27.25
CA HIS A 24 13.83 -62.66 -27.04
C HIS A 24 12.35 -63.01 -26.87
N GLY A 25 11.45 -62.06 -27.04
CA GLY A 25 9.99 -62.27 -27.00
C GLY A 25 9.40 -62.14 -25.60
N ASN A 26 10.15 -61.73 -24.60
CA ASN A 26 9.61 -61.40 -23.27
C ASN A 26 9.02 -60.02 -23.25
N ILE A 27 7.74 -59.93 -22.91
CA ILE A 27 7.04 -58.63 -22.82
C ILE A 27 6.32 -58.57 -21.47
N VAL A 28 6.43 -57.42 -20.78
CA VAL A 28 5.77 -57.17 -19.50
C VAL A 28 5.14 -55.78 -19.49
N HIS A 29 4.13 -55.58 -18.66
CA HIS A 29 3.64 -54.27 -18.32
C HIS A 29 4.20 -53.79 -16.96
N LEU A 30 4.39 -52.50 -16.78
CA LEU A 30 4.85 -51.85 -15.54
C LEU A 30 3.78 -50.97 -14.91
N TYR A 31 2.54 -51.46 -14.95
CA TYR A 31 1.33 -50.82 -14.49
C TYR A 31 0.95 -49.56 -15.28
N GLU A 32 -0.15 -48.96 -14.86
CA GLU A 32 -0.73 -47.78 -15.52
C GLU A 32 -0.37 -46.48 -14.84
N ARG A 33 -0.50 -45.40 -15.60
CA ARG A 33 -0.50 -44.00 -15.16
C ARG A 33 -1.83 -43.36 -15.51
N ASP A 34 -2.34 -42.52 -14.62
CA ASP A 34 -3.48 -41.64 -14.86
C ASP A 34 -2.96 -40.24 -15.30
N CYS A 35 -3.19 -39.90 -16.53
CA CYS A 35 -2.80 -38.67 -17.16
C CYS A 35 -4.00 -37.74 -17.49
N SER A 36 -5.10 -37.92 -16.78
CA SER A 36 -6.37 -37.22 -17.03
C SER A 36 -6.27 -35.71 -16.71
N VAL A 37 -5.30 -35.27 -15.90
CA VAL A 37 -5.16 -33.87 -15.58
C VAL A 37 -4.41 -33.13 -16.70
N GLN A 38 -5.20 -32.59 -17.63
CA GLN A 38 -4.69 -31.96 -18.84
C GLN A 38 -5.27 -30.58 -19.05
N ARG A 39 -4.50 -29.73 -19.72
CA ARG A 39 -4.92 -28.42 -20.21
C ARG A 39 -4.64 -28.34 -21.71
N ARG A 40 -5.66 -28.12 -22.53
CA ARG A 40 -5.54 -28.13 -24.00
C ARG A 40 -4.77 -29.39 -24.52
N PHE A 41 -5.13 -30.54 -23.98
CA PHE A 41 -4.50 -31.86 -24.27
C PHE A 41 -3.03 -32.02 -23.88
N GLN A 42 -2.48 -31.05 -23.12
CA GLN A 42 -1.15 -31.15 -22.51
C GLN A 42 -1.27 -31.66 -21.09
N LYS A 43 -0.55 -32.74 -20.75
CA LYS A 43 -0.47 -33.33 -19.41
C LYS A 43 0.15 -32.31 -18.43
N VAL A 44 -0.47 -32.12 -17.25
CA VAL A 44 -0.05 -31.17 -16.20
C VAL A 44 0.38 -31.90 -14.94
N ILE A 45 -0.39 -32.93 -14.56
CA ILE A 45 -0.10 -33.84 -13.44
C ILE A 45 -0.37 -35.26 -13.89
N GLU A 46 0.55 -36.16 -13.55
CA GLU A 46 0.43 -37.61 -13.79
C GLU A 46 0.52 -38.36 -12.46
N VAL A 47 -0.25 -39.46 -12.34
CA VAL A 47 -0.34 -40.26 -11.12
C VAL A 47 -0.18 -41.75 -11.45
N ALA A 48 0.55 -42.48 -10.63
CA ALA A 48 0.65 -43.94 -10.71
C ALA A 48 0.51 -44.57 -9.31
N PRO A 49 -0.28 -45.64 -9.17
CA PRO A 49 -1.31 -46.12 -10.08
C PRO A 49 -2.53 -45.23 -10.10
N SER A 50 -3.46 -45.43 -11.05
CA SER A 50 -4.71 -44.69 -11.08
C SER A 50 -5.64 -45.10 -9.94
N LEU A 51 -6.10 -44.13 -9.14
CA LEU A 51 -7.08 -44.44 -8.07
C LEU A 51 -8.51 -44.58 -8.61
N GLY A 52 -8.82 -43.93 -9.73
CA GLY A 52 -10.16 -43.86 -10.28
C GLY A 52 -10.52 -44.91 -11.30
N VAL A 53 -9.73 -46.00 -11.41
CA VAL A 53 -9.97 -47.15 -12.31
C VAL A 53 -10.19 -48.38 -11.47
N SER A 54 -11.27 -49.11 -11.76
CA SER A 54 -11.57 -50.40 -11.08
C SER A 54 -10.56 -51.50 -11.47
N GLU A 55 -10.38 -52.48 -10.61
CA GLU A 55 -9.43 -53.56 -10.85
C GLU A 55 -9.76 -54.31 -12.17
N SER A 56 -11.04 -54.55 -12.46
CA SER A 56 -11.45 -55.24 -13.69
C SER A 56 -11.14 -54.45 -14.97
N ILE A 57 -11.21 -53.12 -14.90
CA ILE A 57 -10.81 -52.27 -16.02
C ILE A 57 -9.28 -52.22 -16.14
N ARG A 58 -8.57 -52.17 -15.03
CA ARG A 58 -7.11 -52.18 -14.98
C ARG A 58 -6.55 -53.45 -15.62
N GLU A 59 -7.11 -54.60 -15.28
CA GLU A 59 -6.72 -55.89 -15.89
C GLU A 59 -6.94 -55.88 -17.40
N LYS A 60 -8.07 -55.38 -17.88
CA LYS A 60 -8.32 -55.26 -19.33
C LYS A 60 -7.33 -54.32 -20.02
N LEU A 61 -6.98 -53.20 -19.40
CA LEU A 61 -5.98 -52.28 -19.94
C LEU A 61 -4.64 -52.97 -20.11
N PHE A 62 -4.21 -53.75 -19.12
CA PHE A 62 -2.98 -54.52 -19.20
C PHE A 62 -3.04 -55.59 -20.29
N GLN A 63 -4.15 -56.35 -20.38
CA GLN A 63 -4.35 -57.32 -21.43
C GLN A 63 -4.29 -56.72 -22.83
N TYR A 64 -4.95 -55.57 -23.04
CA TYR A 64 -4.92 -54.88 -24.34
C TYR A 64 -3.52 -54.32 -24.66
N ALA A 65 -2.83 -53.74 -23.68
CA ALA A 65 -1.50 -53.25 -23.91
C ALA A 65 -0.49 -54.37 -24.25
N LEU A 66 -0.59 -55.52 -23.56
CA LEU A 66 0.24 -56.68 -23.83
C LEU A 66 -0.08 -57.30 -25.19
N ALA A 67 -1.37 -57.48 -25.54
CA ALA A 67 -1.79 -58.02 -26.84
C ALA A 67 -1.29 -57.17 -28.01
N ILE A 68 -1.37 -55.83 -27.89
CA ILE A 68 -0.83 -54.92 -28.90
C ILE A 68 0.70 -55.10 -29.00
N ALA A 69 1.41 -55.12 -27.85
CA ALA A 69 2.85 -55.25 -27.83
C ALA A 69 3.36 -56.62 -28.36
N GLU A 70 2.63 -57.71 -28.09
CA GLU A 70 2.92 -59.05 -28.61
C GLU A 70 2.72 -59.14 -30.11
N GLU A 71 1.61 -58.55 -30.61
CA GLU A 71 1.31 -58.58 -32.06
C GLU A 71 2.42 -57.90 -32.88
N VAL A 72 2.92 -56.74 -32.39
CA VAL A 72 3.99 -56.01 -33.09
C VAL A 72 5.39 -56.48 -32.69
N LYS A 73 5.51 -57.54 -31.86
CA LYS A 73 6.78 -58.01 -31.30
C LYS A 73 7.62 -56.87 -30.73
N TYR A 74 6.97 -56.10 -29.83
CA TYR A 74 7.51 -54.84 -29.30
C TYR A 74 8.88 -55.09 -28.64
N ASN A 75 9.84 -54.20 -28.97
CA ASN A 75 11.19 -54.27 -28.43
C ASN A 75 11.57 -52.92 -27.83
N ASN A 76 12.08 -52.92 -26.60
CA ASN A 76 12.46 -51.81 -25.77
C ASN A 76 11.30 -51.31 -24.87
N VAL A 77 11.41 -50.11 -24.25
CA VAL A 77 10.34 -49.56 -23.42
C VAL A 77 9.44 -48.65 -24.23
N GLY A 78 8.15 -48.70 -23.96
CA GLY A 78 7.14 -47.90 -24.64
C GLY A 78 5.88 -47.76 -23.80
N THR A 79 4.92 -47.03 -24.31
CA THR A 79 3.66 -46.78 -23.60
C THR A 79 2.50 -46.89 -24.54
N VAL A 80 1.43 -47.59 -24.09
CA VAL A 80 0.15 -47.70 -24.80
C VAL A 80 -0.87 -46.78 -24.12
N GLU A 81 -1.47 -45.84 -24.85
CA GLU A 81 -2.39 -44.84 -24.32
C GLU A 81 -3.85 -45.21 -24.65
N PHE A 82 -4.74 -45.00 -23.67
CA PHE A 82 -6.15 -45.32 -23.74
C PHE A 82 -7.03 -44.20 -23.16
N LEU A 83 -8.25 -44.07 -23.69
CA LEU A 83 -9.35 -43.38 -23.03
C LEU A 83 -10.25 -44.40 -22.34
N VAL A 84 -10.64 -44.12 -21.11
CA VAL A 84 -11.60 -44.89 -20.34
C VAL A 84 -12.82 -44.06 -20.07
N ASP A 85 -13.98 -44.46 -20.62
CA ASP A 85 -15.24 -43.76 -20.44
C ASP A 85 -15.87 -44.02 -19.06
N LYS A 86 -16.92 -43.28 -18.73
CA LYS A 86 -17.70 -43.42 -17.49
C LYS A 86 -18.29 -44.80 -17.25
N ASP A 87 -18.69 -45.49 -18.34
CA ASP A 87 -19.23 -46.85 -18.30
C ASP A 87 -18.14 -47.91 -18.22
N GLY A 88 -16.86 -47.55 -18.24
CA GLY A 88 -15.72 -48.46 -18.23
C GLY A 88 -15.31 -48.97 -19.62
N SER A 89 -15.90 -48.43 -20.70
CA SER A 89 -15.45 -48.73 -22.07
C SER A 89 -14.04 -48.19 -22.31
N ILE A 90 -13.19 -48.97 -22.93
CA ILE A 90 -11.77 -48.66 -23.18
C ILE A 90 -11.59 -48.41 -24.69
N TYR A 91 -10.98 -47.30 -25.01
CA TYR A 91 -10.65 -46.90 -26.38
C TYR A 91 -9.14 -46.70 -26.51
N PHE A 92 -8.55 -47.33 -27.50
CA PHE A 92 -7.13 -47.17 -27.81
C PHE A 92 -6.91 -45.81 -28.49
N ILE A 93 -5.80 -45.13 -28.13
CA ILE A 93 -5.36 -43.89 -28.76
C ILE A 93 -4.14 -44.13 -29.63
N GLU A 94 -2.99 -44.41 -28.97
CA GLU A 94 -1.74 -44.61 -29.68
C GLU A 94 -0.71 -45.43 -28.89
N VAL A 95 0.36 -45.80 -29.54
CA VAL A 95 1.56 -46.34 -28.89
C VAL A 95 2.69 -45.34 -29.03
N ASN A 96 3.30 -44.97 -27.93
CA ASN A 96 4.53 -44.15 -27.89
C ASN A 96 5.75 -45.08 -27.78
N PRO A 97 6.47 -45.35 -28.91
CA PRO A 97 7.61 -46.27 -28.91
C PRO A 97 8.90 -45.58 -28.40
N ARG A 98 8.81 -44.92 -27.27
CA ARG A 98 9.86 -44.18 -26.63
C ARG A 98 9.58 -44.00 -25.16
N ILE A 99 10.59 -43.56 -24.40
CA ILE A 99 10.38 -43.07 -23.04
C ILE A 99 9.54 -41.80 -23.05
N GLN A 100 8.66 -41.62 -22.08
CA GLN A 100 7.81 -40.44 -21.91
C GLN A 100 8.28 -39.59 -20.76
N VAL A 101 7.83 -38.33 -20.72
CA VAL A 101 8.15 -37.34 -19.66
C VAL A 101 7.75 -37.86 -18.28
N GLU A 102 6.63 -38.57 -18.20
CA GLU A 102 5.98 -39.06 -16.97
C GLU A 102 6.46 -40.43 -16.50
N HIS A 103 7.46 -41.04 -17.15
CA HIS A 103 8.04 -42.34 -16.74
C HIS A 103 8.47 -42.37 -15.27
N THR A 104 8.80 -41.24 -14.69
CA THR A 104 9.31 -41.10 -13.32
C THR A 104 8.35 -41.66 -12.26
N VAL A 105 7.02 -41.50 -12.46
CA VAL A 105 6.03 -42.03 -11.50
C VAL A 105 5.99 -43.56 -11.53
N THR A 106 6.14 -44.20 -12.70
CA THR A 106 6.26 -45.63 -12.84
C THR A 106 7.53 -46.16 -12.15
N GLU A 107 8.69 -45.52 -12.38
CA GLU A 107 9.94 -45.88 -11.71
C GLU A 107 9.81 -45.79 -10.19
N MET A 108 9.14 -44.73 -9.69
CA MET A 108 8.95 -44.52 -8.25
C MET A 108 8.06 -45.63 -7.61
N VAL A 109 7.01 -46.08 -8.26
CA VAL A 109 6.10 -47.11 -7.69
C VAL A 109 6.57 -48.50 -7.91
N THR A 110 7.32 -48.81 -8.99
CA THR A 110 7.85 -50.13 -9.28
C THR A 110 9.26 -50.37 -8.76
N GLY A 111 10.06 -49.31 -8.61
CA GLY A 111 11.48 -49.38 -8.28
C GLY A 111 12.35 -49.81 -9.47
N ILE A 112 11.82 -49.88 -10.69
CA ILE A 112 12.51 -50.24 -11.92
C ILE A 112 12.98 -48.98 -12.64
N ASP A 113 14.27 -48.90 -12.91
CA ASP A 113 14.91 -47.85 -13.69
C ASP A 113 14.65 -48.10 -15.18
N LEU A 114 13.71 -47.33 -15.77
CA LEU A 114 13.29 -47.54 -17.15
C LEU A 114 14.38 -47.14 -18.15
N ILE A 115 15.13 -46.10 -17.87
CA ILE A 115 16.22 -45.66 -18.75
C ILE A 115 17.34 -46.71 -18.79
N LYS A 116 17.74 -47.22 -17.65
CA LYS A 116 18.72 -48.27 -17.55
C LYS A 116 18.21 -49.55 -18.23
N THR A 117 16.96 -49.92 -18.01
CA THR A 117 16.29 -51.04 -18.67
C THR A 117 16.33 -50.90 -20.20
N GLN A 118 16.00 -49.73 -20.69
CA GLN A 118 16.04 -49.36 -22.11
C GLN A 118 17.43 -49.57 -22.74
N ILE A 119 18.47 -49.13 -22.04
CA ILE A 119 19.87 -49.26 -22.49
C ILE A 119 20.29 -50.73 -22.55
N PHE A 120 19.95 -51.52 -21.54
CA PHE A 120 20.31 -52.93 -21.50
C PHE A 120 19.57 -53.75 -22.56
N ILE A 121 18.27 -53.49 -22.77
CA ILE A 121 17.50 -54.15 -23.84
C ILE A 121 18.12 -53.80 -25.21
N ALA A 122 18.48 -52.51 -25.44
CA ALA A 122 19.16 -52.10 -26.67
C ALA A 122 20.50 -52.82 -26.83
N GLY A 123 21.20 -53.09 -25.74
CA GLY A 123 22.43 -53.89 -25.68
C GLY A 123 22.24 -55.39 -25.88
N GLY A 124 20.98 -55.89 -26.04
CA GLY A 124 20.67 -57.30 -26.32
C GLY A 124 20.38 -58.17 -25.09
N TYR A 125 20.31 -57.58 -23.89
CA TYR A 125 20.02 -58.29 -22.64
C TYR A 125 18.54 -58.68 -22.58
N LYS A 126 18.24 -59.80 -21.90
CA LYS A 126 16.88 -60.27 -21.58
C LYS A 126 16.35 -59.51 -20.37
N LEU A 127 15.03 -59.37 -20.29
CA LEU A 127 14.38 -58.77 -19.12
C LEU A 127 14.76 -59.54 -17.82
N SER A 128 14.94 -60.81 -17.88
CA SER A 128 15.32 -61.67 -16.76
C SER A 128 16.79 -61.58 -16.35
N ASP A 129 17.67 -61.01 -17.16
CA ASP A 129 19.10 -60.92 -16.88
C ASP A 129 19.40 -60.09 -15.61
N GLN A 130 20.55 -60.40 -14.98
CA GLN A 130 20.94 -59.80 -13.70
C GLN A 130 21.03 -58.27 -13.73
N GLN A 131 21.25 -57.70 -14.90
CA GLN A 131 21.33 -56.26 -15.14
C GLN A 131 19.96 -55.55 -15.04
N ILE A 132 18.86 -56.27 -15.44
CA ILE A 132 17.49 -55.74 -15.50
C ILE A 132 16.65 -56.30 -14.33
N LYS A 133 16.73 -57.61 -14.07
CA LYS A 133 16.07 -58.35 -12.97
C LYS A 133 14.54 -58.33 -13.04
N ILE A 134 13.96 -58.49 -14.20
CA ILE A 134 12.51 -58.66 -14.42
C ILE A 134 12.27 -60.07 -14.97
N PRO A 135 12.27 -61.14 -14.12
CA PRO A 135 12.15 -62.48 -14.61
C PRO A 135 10.75 -62.86 -15.17
N ASN A 136 9.71 -62.22 -14.66
CA ASN A 136 8.32 -62.39 -15.10
C ASN A 136 7.46 -61.23 -14.60
N GLN A 137 6.19 -61.19 -15.03
CA GLN A 137 5.21 -60.16 -14.66
C GLN A 137 4.97 -60.12 -13.15
N GLU A 138 4.89 -61.31 -12.47
CA GLU A 138 4.59 -61.40 -11.04
C GLU A 138 5.72 -60.84 -10.15
N SER A 139 6.93 -60.70 -10.69
CA SER A 139 8.08 -60.09 -9.99
C SER A 139 7.94 -58.58 -9.83
N ILE A 140 7.13 -57.94 -10.64
CA ILE A 140 6.92 -56.50 -10.62
C ILE A 140 5.86 -56.14 -9.56
N LYS A 141 6.23 -55.38 -8.55
CA LYS A 141 5.34 -55.02 -7.44
C LYS A 141 5.10 -53.54 -7.39
N LEU A 142 3.85 -53.18 -7.18
CA LEU A 142 3.48 -51.78 -6.86
C LEU A 142 3.79 -51.44 -5.40
N ASN A 143 4.41 -50.36 -5.17
CA ASN A 143 4.72 -49.86 -3.84
C ASN A 143 4.25 -48.39 -3.66
N GLY A 144 3.01 -48.27 -3.15
CA GLY A 144 2.39 -46.99 -2.87
C GLY A 144 1.92 -46.22 -4.12
N PHE A 145 1.86 -44.92 -3.99
CA PHE A 145 1.43 -43.99 -5.03
C PHE A 145 2.51 -42.98 -5.31
N ALA A 146 2.70 -42.61 -6.55
CA ALA A 146 3.54 -41.49 -6.97
C ALA A 146 2.74 -40.54 -7.85
N MET A 147 3.05 -39.25 -7.73
CA MET A 147 2.53 -38.21 -8.61
C MET A 147 3.66 -37.33 -9.11
N GLN A 148 3.56 -36.82 -10.33
CA GLN A 148 4.48 -35.88 -10.94
C GLN A 148 3.73 -34.61 -11.26
N CYS A 149 4.32 -33.45 -10.94
CA CYS A 149 3.87 -32.13 -11.38
C CYS A 149 4.91 -31.55 -12.33
N ARG A 150 4.44 -30.96 -13.43
CA ARG A 150 5.30 -30.21 -14.36
C ARG A 150 5.31 -28.74 -13.96
N ILE A 151 6.45 -28.21 -13.48
CA ILE A 151 6.63 -26.80 -13.22
C ILE A 151 7.06 -26.14 -14.53
N THR A 152 6.23 -25.19 -15.00
CA THR A 152 6.43 -24.46 -16.26
C THR A 152 6.54 -22.96 -16.00
N THR A 153 7.22 -22.24 -16.92
CA THR A 153 7.27 -20.77 -16.94
C THR A 153 6.04 -20.22 -17.67
N GLU A 154 4.90 -20.36 -17.05
CA GLU A 154 3.62 -19.90 -17.58
C GLU A 154 2.86 -19.10 -16.51
N ASP A 155 2.17 -18.05 -16.94
CA ASP A 155 1.33 -17.22 -16.07
C ASP A 155 -0.12 -17.71 -16.03
N PRO A 156 -0.56 -18.43 -14.98
CA PRO A 156 -1.92 -18.94 -14.90
C PRO A 156 -2.99 -17.84 -14.78
N GLU A 157 -2.62 -16.64 -14.31
CA GLU A 157 -3.54 -15.50 -14.23
C GLU A 157 -3.78 -14.88 -15.59
N ASN A 158 -2.84 -15.04 -16.51
CA ASN A 158 -2.90 -14.55 -17.87
C ASN A 158 -3.03 -15.69 -18.89
N ASN A 159 -4.02 -16.56 -18.69
CA ASN A 159 -4.35 -17.69 -19.57
C ASN A 159 -3.17 -18.61 -19.92
N PHE A 160 -2.21 -18.78 -18.99
CA PHE A 160 -0.98 -19.55 -19.15
C PHE A 160 -0.09 -19.05 -20.29
N GLN A 161 -0.05 -17.73 -20.50
CA GLN A 161 0.97 -17.19 -21.40
C GLN A 161 2.36 -17.58 -20.92
N PRO A 162 3.24 -18.05 -21.80
CA PRO A 162 4.63 -18.28 -21.48
C PRO A 162 5.30 -17.00 -20.97
N ASP A 163 6.11 -17.17 -19.93
CA ASP A 163 6.94 -16.10 -19.38
C ASP A 163 8.41 -16.49 -19.49
N TYR A 164 9.26 -15.54 -19.80
CA TYR A 164 10.69 -15.76 -19.97
C TYR A 164 11.50 -14.63 -19.34
N GLY A 165 12.76 -14.88 -19.09
CA GLY A 165 13.66 -13.96 -18.39
C GLY A 165 14.73 -14.71 -17.61
N THR A 166 15.51 -13.95 -16.83
CA THR A 166 16.58 -14.51 -16.03
C THR A 166 16.07 -14.96 -14.67
N ILE A 167 16.36 -16.20 -14.30
CA ILE A 167 16.03 -16.75 -12.97
C ILE A 167 16.97 -16.14 -11.95
N THR A 168 16.45 -15.20 -11.17
CA THR A 168 17.21 -14.47 -10.13
C THR A 168 17.36 -15.24 -8.85
N THR A 169 16.46 -16.18 -8.57
CA THR A 169 16.53 -17.09 -7.41
C THR A 169 16.02 -18.46 -7.80
N TYR A 170 16.80 -19.48 -7.49
CA TYR A 170 16.38 -20.88 -7.58
C TYR A 170 16.68 -21.61 -6.28
N ARG A 171 15.66 -22.25 -5.72
CA ARG A 171 15.77 -23.19 -4.60
C ARG A 171 14.76 -24.30 -4.83
N SER A 172 15.23 -25.56 -4.82
CA SER A 172 14.39 -26.74 -4.96
C SER A 172 13.98 -27.33 -3.61
N ALA A 173 12.93 -28.12 -3.63
CA ALA A 173 12.51 -28.95 -2.50
C ALA A 173 13.28 -30.27 -2.51
N VAL A 174 13.59 -30.79 -1.33
CA VAL A 174 14.22 -32.09 -1.13
C VAL A 174 13.56 -32.84 0.02
N GLY A 175 13.88 -34.14 0.16
CA GLY A 175 13.42 -34.92 1.28
C GLY A 175 12.90 -36.31 0.86
N PHE A 176 12.54 -37.12 1.87
CA PHE A 176 12.11 -38.51 1.65
C PHE A 176 10.85 -38.61 0.78
N GLY A 177 10.99 -39.27 -0.37
CA GLY A 177 9.91 -39.47 -1.34
C GLY A 177 9.70 -38.32 -2.29
N ILE A 178 10.64 -37.36 -2.40
CA ILE A 178 10.67 -36.33 -3.43
C ILE A 178 11.80 -36.62 -4.42
N ARG A 179 11.47 -36.57 -5.70
CA ARG A 179 12.42 -36.68 -6.81
C ARG A 179 12.29 -35.44 -7.72
N LEU A 180 13.41 -34.98 -8.19
CA LEU A 180 13.50 -33.84 -9.12
C LEU A 180 14.20 -34.30 -10.39
N ASP A 181 13.59 -34.00 -11.53
CA ASP A 181 14.19 -34.21 -12.85
C ASP A 181 14.19 -32.81 -13.53
N ALA A 182 15.26 -32.09 -13.36
CA ALA A 182 15.46 -30.73 -13.90
C ALA A 182 16.39 -30.77 -15.09
N GLY A 183 16.20 -29.84 -15.99
CA GLY A 183 17.17 -29.51 -17.05
C GLY A 183 18.27 -28.56 -16.51
N SER A 184 18.74 -27.65 -17.36
CA SER A 184 19.76 -26.65 -16.98
C SER A 184 19.17 -25.52 -16.16
N LEU A 185 18.60 -25.83 -14.99
CA LEU A 185 17.90 -24.88 -14.11
C LEU A 185 18.80 -24.51 -12.91
N TYR A 186 19.26 -23.28 -12.88
CA TYR A 186 20.07 -22.70 -11.79
C TYR A 186 19.87 -21.18 -11.72
N GLN A 187 20.33 -20.59 -10.66
CA GLN A 187 20.27 -19.12 -10.50
C GLN A 187 21.18 -18.45 -11.54
N GLY A 188 20.65 -17.47 -12.25
CA GLY A 188 21.35 -16.75 -13.34
C GLY A 188 21.06 -17.31 -14.74
N VAL A 189 20.38 -18.46 -14.88
CA VAL A 189 20.00 -18.97 -16.20
C VAL A 189 18.89 -18.13 -16.81
N THR A 190 18.99 -17.85 -18.10
CA THR A 190 17.92 -17.17 -18.85
C THR A 190 17.02 -18.20 -19.50
N VAL A 191 15.73 -18.15 -19.18
CA VAL A 191 14.69 -18.94 -19.84
C VAL A 191 14.42 -18.32 -21.19
N SER A 192 14.68 -19.11 -22.24
CA SER A 192 14.58 -18.64 -23.64
C SER A 192 13.15 -18.84 -24.17
N PRO A 193 12.61 -17.93 -24.98
CA PRO A 193 11.33 -18.11 -25.65
C PRO A 193 11.34 -19.16 -26.75
N PHE A 194 12.51 -19.66 -27.16
CA PHE A 194 12.69 -20.60 -28.26
C PHE A 194 12.53 -22.06 -27.87
N PHE A 195 12.46 -22.40 -26.58
CA PHE A 195 12.35 -23.75 -26.07
C PHE A 195 11.06 -23.95 -25.28
N ASP A 196 10.82 -25.19 -24.84
CA ASP A 196 9.67 -25.53 -24.02
C ASP A 196 9.69 -24.76 -22.66
N SER A 197 8.51 -24.42 -22.16
CA SER A 197 8.34 -23.70 -20.90
C SER A 197 8.63 -24.56 -19.65
N MET A 198 8.83 -25.86 -19.80
CA MET A 198 9.03 -26.79 -18.69
C MET A 198 10.39 -26.59 -18.01
N LEU A 199 10.38 -26.19 -16.72
CA LEU A 199 11.59 -25.98 -15.93
C LEU A 199 12.05 -27.28 -15.24
N VAL A 200 11.13 -27.97 -14.56
CA VAL A 200 11.44 -29.12 -13.73
C VAL A 200 10.22 -30.00 -13.54
N LYS A 201 10.44 -31.33 -13.54
CA LYS A 201 9.48 -32.30 -13.05
C LYS A 201 9.72 -32.56 -11.57
N VAL A 202 8.68 -32.42 -10.77
CA VAL A 202 8.71 -32.75 -9.35
C VAL A 202 7.84 -33.97 -9.15
N SER A 203 8.41 -35.04 -8.65
CA SER A 203 7.67 -36.28 -8.34
C SER A 203 7.65 -36.53 -6.85
N ALA A 204 6.49 -36.90 -6.30
CA ALA A 204 6.30 -37.20 -4.88
C ALA A 204 5.72 -38.61 -4.71
N LYS A 205 6.31 -39.40 -3.83
CA LYS A 205 5.86 -40.77 -3.49
C LYS A 205 5.39 -40.90 -2.05
N SER A 206 4.27 -41.61 -1.84
CA SER A 206 3.78 -41.97 -0.50
C SER A 206 3.03 -43.32 -0.53
N ARG A 207 2.58 -43.79 0.64
CA ARG A 207 1.77 -45.01 0.72
C ARG A 207 0.37 -44.83 0.13
N THR A 208 -0.16 -43.61 0.14
CA THR A 208 -1.50 -43.26 -0.39
C THR A 208 -1.40 -42.07 -1.31
N LEU A 209 -2.38 -41.85 -2.18
CA LEU A 209 -2.45 -40.66 -3.05
C LEU A 209 -2.54 -39.38 -2.22
N ASP A 210 -3.38 -39.35 -1.17
CA ASP A 210 -3.45 -38.17 -0.25
C ASP A 210 -2.07 -37.86 0.38
N GLY A 211 -1.35 -38.92 0.80
CA GLY A 211 0.01 -38.73 1.32
C GLY A 211 1.00 -38.18 0.27
N ALA A 212 0.86 -38.62 -1.01
CA ALA A 212 1.65 -38.06 -2.11
C ALA A 212 1.28 -36.57 -2.38
N CYS A 213 -0.04 -36.25 -2.36
CA CYS A 213 -0.52 -34.86 -2.48
C CYS A 213 0.04 -33.95 -1.37
N ARG A 214 0.04 -34.42 -0.12
CA ARG A 214 0.60 -33.60 1.00
C ARG A 214 2.10 -33.40 0.86
N LYS A 215 2.85 -34.37 0.40
CA LYS A 215 4.28 -34.22 0.12
C LYS A 215 4.53 -33.27 -1.04
N MET A 216 3.73 -33.34 -2.09
CA MET A 216 3.81 -32.45 -3.24
C MET A 216 3.45 -31.02 -2.83
N ASP A 217 2.41 -30.81 -2.00
CA ASP A 217 2.04 -29.51 -1.46
C ASP A 217 3.21 -28.87 -0.70
N ARG A 218 3.87 -29.65 0.18
CA ARG A 218 5.07 -29.18 0.87
C ARG A 218 6.18 -28.83 -0.11
N ALA A 219 6.47 -29.74 -1.06
CA ALA A 219 7.54 -29.54 -2.03
C ALA A 219 7.32 -28.27 -2.87
N LEU A 220 6.13 -28.08 -3.45
CA LEU A 220 5.80 -26.88 -4.23
C LEU A 220 5.90 -25.59 -3.40
N ARG A 221 5.58 -25.62 -2.11
CA ARG A 221 5.74 -24.46 -1.23
C ARG A 221 7.20 -24.17 -0.85
N GLU A 222 8.04 -25.18 -0.81
CA GLU A 222 9.48 -25.04 -0.54
C GLU A 222 10.25 -24.51 -1.74
N PHE A 223 9.76 -24.72 -2.96
CA PHE A 223 10.36 -24.16 -4.16
C PHE A 223 10.40 -22.63 -4.11
N ARG A 224 11.49 -22.06 -4.60
CA ARG A 224 11.62 -20.63 -4.86
C ARG A 224 12.21 -20.44 -6.24
N ILE A 225 11.39 -20.01 -7.16
CA ILE A 225 11.78 -19.62 -8.52
C ILE A 225 11.34 -18.17 -8.68
N ARG A 226 12.28 -17.30 -9.02
CA ARG A 226 12.05 -15.88 -9.18
C ARG A 226 12.71 -15.37 -10.46
N GLY A 227 12.22 -14.25 -10.96
CA GLY A 227 12.63 -13.66 -12.23
C GLY A 227 11.74 -14.06 -13.39
N VAL A 228 10.94 -15.15 -13.20
CA VAL A 228 9.91 -15.60 -14.13
C VAL A 228 8.67 -16.02 -13.36
N LYS A 229 7.50 -15.89 -13.97
CA LYS A 229 6.26 -16.45 -13.46
C LYS A 229 6.22 -17.97 -13.69
N THR A 230 5.50 -18.68 -12.85
CA THR A 230 5.37 -20.13 -12.92
C THR A 230 3.95 -20.58 -12.64
N ASN A 231 3.60 -21.78 -13.11
CA ASN A 231 2.31 -22.42 -12.85
C ASN A 231 2.16 -23.00 -11.43
N MET A 232 3.16 -22.86 -10.54
CA MET A 232 3.13 -23.45 -9.18
C MET A 232 1.90 -23.07 -8.35
N PRO A 233 1.40 -21.81 -8.33
CA PRO A 233 0.18 -21.47 -7.58
C PRO A 233 -1.05 -22.24 -8.07
N PHE A 234 -1.15 -22.46 -9.37
CA PHE A 234 -2.20 -23.28 -9.98
C PHE A 234 -2.09 -24.74 -9.61
N LEU A 235 -0.88 -25.31 -9.65
CA LEU A 235 -0.62 -26.68 -9.22
C LEU A 235 -1.02 -26.92 -7.76
N LEU A 236 -0.76 -25.96 -6.87
CA LEU A 236 -1.18 -26.02 -5.47
C LEU A 236 -2.70 -26.07 -5.31
N ASN A 237 -3.46 -25.30 -6.08
CA ASN A 237 -4.92 -25.38 -6.06
C ASN A 237 -5.43 -26.71 -6.57
N LEU A 238 -4.79 -27.23 -7.62
CA LEU A 238 -5.18 -28.46 -8.29
C LEU A 238 -5.02 -29.70 -7.39
N ILE A 239 -3.83 -29.85 -6.78
CA ILE A 239 -3.54 -31.04 -5.92
C ILE A 239 -4.32 -31.05 -4.60
N ARG A 240 -4.88 -29.91 -4.20
CA ARG A 240 -5.76 -29.79 -3.01
C ARG A 240 -7.23 -30.00 -3.33
N HIS A 241 -7.60 -30.05 -4.60
CA HIS A 241 -8.99 -30.13 -4.98
C HIS A 241 -9.56 -31.54 -4.63
N PRO A 242 -10.73 -31.65 -3.94
CA PRO A 242 -11.25 -32.91 -3.47
C PRO A 242 -11.38 -33.96 -4.59
N LYS A 243 -11.89 -33.58 -5.77
CA LYS A 243 -12.01 -34.49 -6.91
C LYS A 243 -10.66 -35.10 -7.34
N PHE A 244 -9.56 -34.35 -7.21
CA PHE A 244 -8.23 -34.85 -7.54
C PHE A 244 -7.76 -35.88 -6.50
N VAL A 245 -7.86 -35.53 -5.21
CA VAL A 245 -7.45 -36.42 -4.10
C VAL A 245 -8.26 -37.73 -4.10
N GLU A 246 -9.54 -37.66 -4.50
CA GLU A 246 -10.42 -38.81 -4.64
C GLU A 246 -10.21 -39.63 -5.95
N GLY A 247 -9.34 -39.18 -6.85
CA GLY A 247 -9.10 -39.83 -8.14
C GLY A 247 -10.27 -39.69 -9.14
N LYS A 248 -11.18 -38.74 -8.93
CA LYS A 248 -12.40 -38.55 -9.75
C LYS A 248 -12.22 -37.50 -10.88
N VAL A 249 -10.98 -37.28 -11.31
CA VAL A 249 -10.68 -36.32 -12.37
C VAL A 249 -10.79 -36.93 -13.74
N THR A 250 -11.18 -36.13 -14.73
CA THR A 250 -11.30 -36.49 -16.15
C THR A 250 -10.53 -35.45 -16.98
N VAL A 251 -10.35 -35.71 -18.28
CA VAL A 251 -9.59 -34.80 -19.17
C VAL A 251 -10.12 -33.38 -19.20
N ASN A 252 -11.41 -33.18 -18.90
CA ASN A 252 -12.07 -31.88 -18.88
C ASN A 252 -12.05 -31.22 -17.47
N PHE A 253 -11.40 -31.82 -16.48
CA PHE A 253 -11.44 -31.37 -15.09
C PHE A 253 -11.00 -29.90 -14.92
N ILE A 254 -9.87 -29.51 -15.49
CA ILE A 254 -9.33 -28.14 -15.40
C ILE A 254 -10.33 -27.13 -16.01
N GLN A 255 -10.84 -27.45 -17.21
CA GLN A 255 -11.73 -26.60 -17.96
C GLN A 255 -13.08 -26.35 -17.25
N LYS A 256 -13.60 -27.41 -16.57
CA LYS A 256 -14.88 -27.37 -15.85
C LYS A 256 -14.77 -26.89 -14.40
N THR A 257 -13.58 -26.47 -13.93
CA THR A 257 -13.34 -26.07 -12.53
C THR A 257 -12.74 -24.67 -12.43
N PRO A 258 -13.53 -23.58 -12.63
CA PRO A 258 -13.02 -22.21 -12.57
C PRO A 258 -12.35 -21.81 -11.25
N SER A 259 -12.70 -22.49 -10.15
CA SER A 259 -12.10 -22.24 -8.84
C SER A 259 -10.59 -22.50 -8.80
N LEU A 260 -10.05 -23.33 -9.68
CA LEU A 260 -8.61 -23.61 -9.79
C LEU A 260 -7.81 -22.35 -10.17
N PHE A 261 -8.44 -21.41 -10.86
CA PHE A 261 -7.82 -20.16 -11.32
C PHE A 261 -7.91 -19.02 -10.31
N LYS A 262 -8.56 -19.21 -9.16
CA LYS A 262 -8.52 -18.27 -8.04
C LYS A 262 -7.21 -18.43 -7.28
N LEU A 263 -6.15 -17.84 -7.79
CA LEU A 263 -4.82 -17.97 -7.22
C LEU A 263 -4.67 -17.08 -5.99
N ARG A 264 -3.97 -17.58 -4.96
CA ARG A 264 -3.53 -16.73 -3.86
C ARG A 264 -2.25 -16.03 -4.27
N THR A 265 -2.31 -14.72 -4.36
CA THR A 265 -1.14 -13.89 -4.64
C THR A 265 -0.08 -14.13 -3.55
N GLN A 266 1.09 -14.58 -3.95
CA GLN A 266 2.22 -14.66 -3.03
C GLN A 266 2.80 -13.25 -2.85
N LEU A 267 2.63 -12.69 -1.64
CA LEU A 267 3.23 -11.41 -1.28
C LEU A 267 4.73 -11.61 -1.09
N ASP A 268 5.54 -11.11 -2.02
CA ASP A 268 7.00 -11.15 -1.90
C ASP A 268 7.52 -9.96 -1.08
N ARG A 269 6.99 -9.81 0.13
CA ARG A 269 7.27 -8.67 1.01
C ARG A 269 8.76 -8.47 1.30
N ALA A 270 9.50 -9.58 1.47
CA ALA A 270 10.93 -9.47 1.77
C ALA A 270 11.73 -8.89 0.58
N THR A 271 11.43 -9.31 -0.66
CA THR A 271 12.09 -8.74 -1.85
C THR A 271 11.65 -7.30 -2.06
N LYS A 272 10.36 -7.01 -1.92
CA LYS A 272 9.84 -5.64 -2.03
C LYS A 272 10.49 -4.70 -1.00
N ALA A 273 10.65 -5.14 0.25
CA ALA A 273 11.32 -4.36 1.29
C ALA A 273 12.81 -4.10 0.97
N VAL A 274 13.55 -5.10 0.47
CA VAL A 274 14.96 -4.86 0.07
C VAL A 274 15.05 -4.04 -1.23
N THR A 275 14.06 -4.11 -2.12
CA THR A 275 13.97 -3.23 -3.29
C THR A 275 13.80 -1.78 -2.87
N PHE A 276 12.95 -1.50 -1.86
CA PHE A 276 12.83 -0.17 -1.28
C PHE A 276 14.16 0.31 -0.69
N LEU A 277 14.79 -0.53 0.16
CA LEU A 277 16.08 -0.19 0.75
C LEU A 277 17.16 0.03 -0.32
N GLY A 278 17.17 -0.77 -1.37
CA GLY A 278 18.06 -0.61 -2.54
C GLY A 278 17.83 0.72 -3.27
N ASP A 279 16.57 1.09 -3.48
CA ASP A 279 16.23 2.38 -4.13
C ASP A 279 16.71 3.56 -3.28
N VAL A 280 16.49 3.52 -1.95
CA VAL A 280 17.01 4.56 -1.04
C VAL A 280 18.54 4.60 -1.00
N VAL A 281 19.19 3.45 -1.07
CA VAL A 281 20.67 3.37 -1.07
C VAL A 281 21.27 3.94 -2.35
N VAL A 282 20.63 3.70 -3.51
CA VAL A 282 21.15 4.16 -4.82
C VAL A 282 20.73 5.59 -5.11
N ASN A 283 19.47 5.94 -4.88
CA ASN A 283 18.87 7.20 -5.32
C ASN A 283 18.64 8.20 -4.19
N GLY A 284 18.80 7.78 -2.92
CA GLY A 284 18.37 8.56 -1.77
C GLY A 284 16.83 8.52 -1.58
N ASN A 285 16.38 8.98 -0.41
CA ASN A 285 14.95 9.23 -0.20
C ASN A 285 14.60 10.58 -0.85
N PRO A 286 13.59 10.66 -1.74
CA PRO A 286 13.28 11.89 -2.49
C PRO A 286 12.85 13.07 -1.61
N ASP A 287 12.41 12.79 -0.39
CA ASP A 287 11.98 13.83 0.57
C ASP A 287 13.16 14.38 1.40
N VAL A 288 14.29 13.69 1.44
CA VAL A 288 15.52 14.10 2.14
C VAL A 288 16.48 14.76 1.15
N LYS A 289 16.41 16.09 1.08
CA LYS A 289 17.20 16.89 0.12
C LYS A 289 18.65 17.08 0.54
N PHE A 290 18.95 16.98 1.82
CA PHE A 290 20.28 17.18 2.37
C PHE A 290 20.58 16.17 3.47
N ILE A 291 21.75 15.53 3.37
CA ILE A 291 22.26 14.62 4.38
C ILE A 291 23.57 15.20 4.90
N ASP A 292 23.62 15.49 6.22
CA ASP A 292 24.85 15.87 6.90
C ASP A 292 25.73 14.61 7.05
N PRO A 293 26.89 14.57 6.39
CA PRO A 293 27.78 13.39 6.46
C PRO A 293 28.37 13.16 7.85
N LEU A 294 28.37 14.20 8.70
CA LEU A 294 28.90 14.15 10.08
C LEU A 294 27.85 13.72 11.09
N LYS A 295 26.56 13.77 10.73
CA LYS A 295 25.46 13.38 11.64
C LYS A 295 25.60 11.93 12.07
N ARG A 296 25.57 11.72 13.37
CA ARG A 296 25.49 10.38 14.00
C ARG A 296 24.14 10.24 14.67
N PHE A 297 23.54 9.08 14.52
CA PHE A 297 22.25 8.78 15.11
C PHE A 297 22.43 7.85 16.31
N GLU A 298 21.82 8.21 17.40
CA GLU A 298 21.68 7.34 18.56
C GLU A 298 20.46 6.43 18.41
N THR A 299 20.42 5.35 19.15
CA THR A 299 19.26 4.45 19.20
C THR A 299 18.30 4.94 20.28
N PRO A 300 17.05 5.28 19.93
CA PRO A 300 16.06 5.71 20.91
C PRO A 300 15.77 4.59 21.92
N ILE A 301 15.73 4.94 23.17
CA ILE A 301 15.43 4.00 24.26
C ILE A 301 13.96 4.19 24.65
N VAL A 302 13.17 3.14 24.44
CA VAL A 302 11.75 3.12 24.88
C VAL A 302 11.73 3.08 26.41
N PRO A 303 10.95 3.97 27.08
CA PRO A 303 10.78 3.94 28.53
C PRO A 303 10.34 2.58 29.03
N SER A 304 10.91 2.16 30.17
CA SER A 304 10.58 0.87 30.75
C SER A 304 9.17 0.86 31.34
N TYR A 305 8.41 -0.19 31.10
CA TYR A 305 7.08 -0.40 31.67
C TYR A 305 6.77 -1.89 31.81
N ASP A 306 5.82 -2.23 32.66
CA ASP A 306 5.36 -3.61 32.76
C ASP A 306 4.42 -3.92 31.57
N LYS A 307 4.97 -4.65 30.60
CA LYS A 307 4.22 -5.06 29.40
C LYS A 307 3.02 -5.97 29.73
N TYR A 308 3.08 -6.72 30.82
CA TYR A 308 2.06 -7.68 31.20
C TYR A 308 1.02 -7.10 32.16
N ALA A 309 1.25 -5.92 32.72
CA ALA A 309 0.25 -5.23 33.54
C ALA A 309 -0.99 -4.90 32.69
N SER A 310 -2.16 -5.04 33.30
CA SER A 310 -3.41 -4.53 32.74
C SER A 310 -3.38 -3.00 32.64
N TYR A 311 -4.12 -2.46 31.68
CA TYR A 311 -4.31 -1.00 31.61
C TYR A 311 -5.13 -0.52 32.83
N SER A 312 -4.66 0.53 33.47
CA SER A 312 -5.45 1.24 34.48
C SER A 312 -6.60 2.00 33.80
N LYS A 313 -7.68 2.20 34.54
CA LYS A 313 -8.81 3.00 34.07
C LYS A 313 -8.35 4.41 33.69
N GLY A 314 -8.71 4.84 32.48
CA GLY A 314 -8.35 6.13 31.94
C GLY A 314 -9.56 6.93 31.46
N THR A 315 -9.31 7.99 30.72
CA THR A 315 -10.33 8.93 30.24
C THR A 315 -11.29 8.30 29.21
N LYS A 316 -10.84 7.33 28.42
CA LYS A 316 -11.70 6.57 27.50
C LYS A 316 -12.74 5.73 28.25
N ASP A 317 -12.33 5.09 29.33
CA ASP A 317 -13.25 4.31 30.16
C ASP A 317 -14.30 5.21 30.77
N LEU A 318 -13.90 6.40 31.21
CA LEU A 318 -14.80 7.39 31.78
C LEU A 318 -15.82 7.92 30.76
N LEU A 319 -15.38 8.19 29.53
CA LEU A 319 -16.30 8.55 28.44
C LEU A 319 -17.30 7.42 28.16
N THR A 320 -16.85 6.18 28.18
CA THR A 320 -17.72 5.01 27.95
C THR A 320 -18.78 4.87 29.04
N GLU A 321 -18.43 5.16 30.28
CA GLU A 321 -19.35 5.06 31.43
C GLU A 321 -20.36 6.20 31.50
N LEU A 322 -19.93 7.43 31.25
CA LEU A 322 -20.76 8.63 31.42
C LEU A 322 -21.50 9.04 30.14
N GLY A 323 -21.05 8.55 28.98
CA GLY A 323 -21.47 9.08 27.68
C GLY A 323 -20.97 10.52 27.45
N PRO A 324 -21.10 11.04 26.21
CA PRO A 324 -20.55 12.37 25.86
C PRO A 324 -21.08 13.52 26.73
N GLU A 325 -22.40 13.57 27.00
CA GLU A 325 -23.01 14.64 27.77
C GLU A 325 -22.60 14.56 29.26
N GLY A 326 -22.55 13.34 29.81
CA GLY A 326 -22.10 13.11 31.18
C GLY A 326 -20.62 13.43 31.37
N PHE A 327 -19.82 13.07 30.39
CA PHE A 327 -18.37 13.38 30.34
C PHE A 327 -18.10 14.89 30.28
N SER A 328 -18.83 15.63 29.44
CA SER A 328 -18.74 17.09 29.39
C SER A 328 -19.05 17.74 30.73
N LYS A 329 -20.13 17.30 31.40
CA LYS A 329 -20.48 17.82 32.75
C LYS A 329 -19.45 17.43 33.81
N TRP A 330 -18.90 16.23 33.76
CA TRP A 330 -17.82 15.80 34.63
C TRP A 330 -16.60 16.70 34.45
N LEU A 331 -16.15 16.91 33.21
CA LEU A 331 -14.97 17.73 32.90
C LEU A 331 -15.13 19.17 33.38
N ARG A 332 -16.32 19.77 33.19
CA ARG A 332 -16.64 21.13 33.65
C ARG A 332 -16.54 21.29 35.17
N ASN A 333 -16.87 20.24 35.92
CA ASN A 333 -16.86 20.25 37.37
C ASN A 333 -15.55 19.76 37.98
N GLU A 334 -14.64 19.19 37.18
CA GLU A 334 -13.35 18.72 37.66
C GLU A 334 -12.48 19.90 38.10
N LYS A 335 -11.84 19.73 39.25
CA LYS A 335 -11.01 20.81 39.80
C LYS A 335 -9.57 20.78 39.27
N LYS A 336 -9.07 19.62 38.88
CA LYS A 336 -7.72 19.43 38.35
C LYS A 336 -7.64 19.92 36.92
N ILE A 337 -6.48 20.44 36.56
CA ILE A 337 -6.17 20.74 35.14
C ILE A 337 -5.92 19.44 34.39
N HIS A 338 -6.43 19.34 33.20
CA HIS A 338 -6.19 18.21 32.30
C HIS A 338 -5.28 18.60 31.15
N PHE A 339 -4.58 17.62 30.57
CA PHE A 339 -3.63 17.82 29.49
C PHE A 339 -3.95 16.94 28.30
N THR A 340 -3.98 17.53 27.10
CA THR A 340 -3.92 16.82 25.82
C THR A 340 -2.46 16.81 25.36
N ASP A 341 -1.92 15.63 25.12
CA ASP A 341 -0.59 15.52 24.52
C ASP A 341 -0.70 15.51 22.99
N THR A 342 -0.09 16.48 22.35
CA THR A 342 -0.09 16.69 20.90
C THR A 342 1.14 16.12 20.21
N THR A 343 2.04 15.47 20.94
CA THR A 343 3.32 14.94 20.45
C THR A 343 3.16 14.08 19.21
N MET A 344 2.10 13.28 19.13
CA MET A 344 1.87 12.34 18.04
C MET A 344 1.11 12.94 16.84
N ARG A 345 0.75 14.22 16.86
CA ARG A 345 0.11 14.89 15.71
C ARG A 345 0.61 16.33 15.52
N ASP A 346 0.09 17.32 16.29
CA ASP A 346 0.32 18.73 15.97
C ASP A 346 1.74 19.19 16.26
N ALA A 347 2.36 18.65 17.30
CA ALA A 347 3.75 18.97 17.64
C ALA A 347 4.70 18.68 16.45
N HIS A 348 4.66 17.46 15.93
CA HIS A 348 5.52 17.10 14.79
C HIS A 348 5.02 17.67 13.45
N GLN A 349 3.72 17.97 13.31
CA GLN A 349 3.22 18.70 12.16
C GLN A 349 3.88 20.08 12.10
N SER A 350 4.02 20.73 13.22
CA SER A 350 4.52 22.11 13.34
C SER A 350 6.04 22.20 13.31
N LEU A 351 6.76 21.24 13.86
CA LEU A 351 8.24 21.23 13.91
C LEU A 351 8.89 20.52 12.72
N LEU A 352 8.32 19.38 12.28
CA LEU A 352 8.94 18.39 11.41
C LEU A 352 8.13 18.14 10.15
N ALA A 353 7.36 19.11 9.70
CA ALA A 353 6.52 19.04 8.50
C ALA A 353 5.66 17.76 8.43
N THR A 354 5.18 17.28 9.57
CA THR A 354 4.33 16.05 9.71
C THR A 354 5.06 14.74 9.38
N ARG A 355 6.40 14.69 9.36
CA ARG A 355 7.17 13.54 8.86
C ARG A 355 7.33 12.39 9.85
N VAL A 356 6.83 12.48 11.10
CA VAL A 356 6.99 11.41 12.08
C VAL A 356 6.22 10.15 11.65
N ARG A 357 6.91 9.02 11.65
CA ARG A 357 6.41 7.73 11.18
C ARG A 357 5.62 6.99 12.25
N SER A 358 4.66 6.18 11.83
CA SER A 358 3.83 5.36 12.73
C SER A 358 4.66 4.46 13.65
N LYS A 359 5.78 3.93 13.14
CA LYS A 359 6.67 3.06 13.89
C LYS A 359 7.20 3.71 15.16
N ASP A 360 7.60 4.98 15.09
CA ASP A 360 8.17 5.69 16.22
C ASP A 360 7.10 6.06 17.27
N MET A 361 5.87 6.35 16.82
CA MET A 361 4.74 6.58 17.72
C MET A 361 4.34 5.29 18.46
N LEU A 362 4.19 4.19 17.71
CA LEU A 362 3.77 2.91 18.25
C LEU A 362 4.78 2.32 19.24
N ALA A 363 6.06 2.65 19.10
CA ALA A 363 7.10 2.16 20.00
C ALA A 363 6.86 2.59 21.46
N VAL A 364 6.24 3.74 21.70
CA VAL A 364 6.01 4.30 23.05
C VAL A 364 4.54 4.37 23.45
N ALA A 365 3.61 4.15 22.53
CA ALA A 365 2.19 4.35 22.76
C ALA A 365 1.63 3.50 23.91
N GLU A 366 1.94 2.19 23.95
CA GLU A 366 1.51 1.28 25.00
C GLU A 366 2.11 1.67 26.35
N ALA A 367 3.42 1.98 26.38
CA ALA A 367 4.10 2.43 27.58
C ALA A 367 3.43 3.68 28.16
N PHE A 368 3.16 4.67 27.31
CA PHE A 368 2.52 5.92 27.74
C PHE A 368 1.11 5.69 28.31
N ALA A 369 0.27 4.92 27.63
CA ALA A 369 -1.10 4.64 28.09
C ALA A 369 -1.16 3.86 29.40
N LYS A 370 -0.17 3.02 29.69
CA LYS A 370 -0.07 2.29 30.96
C LYS A 370 0.45 3.14 32.10
N THR A 371 1.37 4.07 31.82
CA THR A 371 2.04 4.90 32.86
C THR A 371 1.31 6.20 33.14
N HIS A 372 0.58 6.74 32.16
CA HIS A 372 -0.12 8.03 32.25
C HIS A 372 -1.60 7.96 31.86
N PRO A 373 -2.41 7.08 32.48
CA PRO A 373 -3.83 6.87 32.15
C PRO A 373 -4.70 8.11 32.44
N GLN A 374 -4.23 9.06 33.27
CA GLN A 374 -4.91 10.30 33.61
C GLN A 374 -4.83 11.36 32.52
N THR A 375 -4.08 11.15 31.44
CA THR A 375 -3.97 12.06 30.29
C THR A 375 -5.37 12.21 29.67
N PHE A 376 -5.80 13.46 29.46
CA PHE A 376 -7.12 13.75 28.91
C PHE A 376 -7.29 13.10 27.54
N SER A 377 -6.39 13.42 26.61
CA SER A 377 -6.37 12.81 25.30
C SER A 377 -4.98 12.81 24.69
N MET A 378 -4.76 11.91 23.75
CA MET A 378 -3.63 11.92 22.82
C MET A 378 -4.12 12.43 21.46
N GLU A 379 -3.58 13.53 20.97
CA GLU A 379 -3.89 13.97 19.63
C GLU A 379 -3.02 13.18 18.63
N VAL A 380 -3.65 12.35 17.79
CA VAL A 380 -2.95 11.36 16.98
C VAL A 380 -3.24 11.46 15.49
N TRP A 381 -4.31 12.20 15.10
CA TRP A 381 -4.81 12.13 13.74
C TRP A 381 -5.45 13.42 13.24
N GLY A 382 -5.75 13.48 11.92
CA GLY A 382 -6.34 14.67 11.30
C GLY A 382 -5.33 15.65 10.73
N GLY A 383 -5.82 16.75 10.19
CA GLY A 383 -4.97 17.74 9.53
C GLY A 383 -4.11 17.17 8.41
N ALA A 384 -2.86 17.60 8.32
CA ALA A 384 -1.91 17.13 7.33
C ALA A 384 -1.44 15.68 7.54
N THR A 385 -1.65 15.11 8.72
CA THR A 385 -1.22 13.74 9.02
C THR A 385 -1.79 12.73 8.03
N PHE A 386 -3.05 12.89 7.63
CA PHE A 386 -3.72 11.98 6.71
C PHE A 386 -3.06 11.96 5.32
N ASP A 387 -2.81 13.12 4.76
CA ASP A 387 -2.17 13.29 3.45
C ASP A 387 -0.70 12.85 3.48
N VAL A 388 0.07 13.31 4.47
CA VAL A 388 1.49 13.04 4.59
C VAL A 388 1.80 11.55 4.77
N CYS A 389 0.94 10.81 5.51
CA CYS A 389 1.08 9.35 5.63
C CYS A 389 1.18 8.68 4.26
N MET A 390 0.28 9.02 3.35
CA MET A 390 0.23 8.42 2.02
C MET A 390 1.30 8.97 1.09
N ARG A 391 1.45 10.31 1.06
CA ARG A 391 2.28 11.02 0.08
C ARG A 391 3.79 10.81 0.27
N PHE A 392 4.26 10.84 1.52
CA PHE A 392 5.68 10.88 1.84
C PHE A 392 6.18 9.70 2.66
N LEU A 393 5.29 9.11 3.46
CA LEU A 393 5.68 8.03 4.36
C LEU A 393 5.29 6.64 3.82
N TYR A 394 4.46 6.61 2.77
CA TYR A 394 3.92 5.37 2.16
C TYR A 394 3.23 4.47 3.20
N GLU A 395 2.57 5.11 4.18
CA GLU A 395 1.85 4.49 5.27
C GLU A 395 0.34 4.68 5.11
N ASN A 396 -0.45 3.72 5.58
CA ASN A 396 -1.91 3.84 5.60
C ASN A 396 -2.37 4.61 6.84
N PRO A 397 -3.04 5.79 6.70
CA PRO A 397 -3.45 6.61 7.84
C PRO A 397 -4.48 5.91 8.76
N TRP A 398 -5.35 5.09 8.21
CA TRP A 398 -6.34 4.33 8.98
C TRP A 398 -5.69 3.22 9.81
N LYS A 399 -4.71 2.54 9.22
CA LYS A 399 -3.91 1.54 9.93
C LYS A 399 -3.17 2.18 11.10
N ARG A 400 -2.55 3.36 10.91
CA ARG A 400 -1.90 4.14 11.99
C ARG A 400 -2.88 4.37 13.14
N LEU A 401 -4.08 4.87 12.85
CA LEU A 401 -5.10 5.14 13.87
C LEU A 401 -5.52 3.86 14.60
N ALA A 402 -5.82 2.80 13.88
CA ALA A 402 -6.24 1.52 14.46
C ALA A 402 -5.15 0.90 15.36
N GLU A 403 -3.90 0.96 14.96
CA GLU A 403 -2.77 0.44 15.75
C GLU A 403 -2.51 1.30 17.00
N LEU A 404 -2.62 2.63 16.90
CA LEU A 404 -2.55 3.52 18.05
C LEU A 404 -3.71 3.28 19.03
N ARG A 405 -4.94 3.11 18.55
CA ARG A 405 -6.09 2.76 19.39
C ARG A 405 -5.85 1.44 20.11
N LYS A 406 -5.32 0.44 19.43
CA LYS A 406 -4.99 -0.85 20.03
C LYS A 406 -3.92 -0.71 21.13
N ALA A 407 -2.94 0.15 20.93
CA ALA A 407 -1.86 0.39 21.90
C ALA A 407 -2.30 1.26 23.09
N MET A 408 -3.30 2.10 22.91
CA MET A 408 -3.79 3.06 23.93
C MET A 408 -5.31 2.89 24.15
N PRO A 409 -5.80 1.74 24.68
CA PRO A 409 -7.24 1.46 24.76
C PRO A 409 -7.98 2.30 25.79
N ASN A 410 -7.29 2.84 26.79
CA ASN A 410 -7.82 3.52 27.97
C ASN A 410 -7.76 5.06 27.92
N VAL A 411 -7.03 5.64 26.95
CA VAL A 411 -6.88 7.09 26.79
C VAL A 411 -7.71 7.56 25.60
N LEU A 412 -8.32 8.74 25.68
CA LEU A 412 -9.04 9.34 24.54
C LEU A 412 -8.09 9.63 23.39
N LEU A 413 -8.47 9.24 22.18
CA LEU A 413 -7.76 9.63 20.97
C LEU A 413 -8.49 10.79 20.29
N GLN A 414 -7.72 11.83 19.98
CA GLN A 414 -8.21 13.06 19.41
C GLN A 414 -7.77 13.25 17.97
N MET A 415 -8.68 13.78 17.15
CA MET A 415 -8.35 14.23 15.80
C MET A 415 -8.72 15.69 15.58
N LEU A 416 -8.00 16.33 14.66
CA LEU A 416 -8.38 17.63 14.11
C LEU A 416 -9.27 17.41 12.89
N LEU A 417 -10.48 17.98 12.91
CA LEU A 417 -11.47 17.86 11.83
C LEU A 417 -11.86 19.24 11.29
N ARG A 418 -11.66 19.47 10.01
CA ARG A 418 -12.17 20.67 9.34
C ARG A 418 -13.64 20.50 9.03
N GLY A 419 -14.51 21.39 9.46
CA GLY A 419 -15.96 21.25 9.41
C GLY A 419 -16.53 20.84 8.05
N SER A 420 -16.22 21.56 6.99
CA SER A 420 -16.68 21.30 5.62
C SER A 420 -15.71 20.49 4.76
N ASN A 421 -14.49 20.28 5.21
CA ASN A 421 -13.39 19.74 4.42
C ASN A 421 -12.81 18.44 5.00
N ALA A 422 -13.37 17.93 6.09
CA ALA A 422 -12.82 16.77 6.81
C ALA A 422 -11.32 16.91 7.10
N VAL A 423 -10.46 16.23 6.36
CA VAL A 423 -9.00 16.37 6.44
C VAL A 423 -8.40 17.05 5.21
N GLY A 424 -9.19 17.34 4.18
CA GLY A 424 -8.75 17.93 2.91
C GLY A 424 -8.68 19.46 2.91
N TYR A 425 -8.42 20.01 1.73
CA TYR A 425 -8.29 21.46 1.49
C TYR A 425 -9.43 22.02 0.65
N THR A 426 -10.33 21.17 0.17
CA THR A 426 -11.53 21.50 -0.61
C THR A 426 -12.78 21.05 0.11
N ALA A 427 -13.94 21.58 -0.26
CA ALA A 427 -15.21 21.08 0.25
C ALA A 427 -15.54 19.70 -0.35
N TYR A 428 -16.19 18.86 0.44
CA TYR A 428 -16.67 17.54 0.01
C TYR A 428 -18.19 17.42 0.21
N PRO A 429 -18.87 16.48 -0.50
CA PRO A 429 -20.28 16.20 -0.23
C PRO A 429 -20.53 15.82 1.22
N ASP A 430 -21.67 16.28 1.77
CA ASP A 430 -22.00 16.05 3.19
C ASP A 430 -22.01 14.55 3.57
N ASN A 431 -22.56 13.69 2.70
CA ASN A 431 -22.58 12.26 2.95
C ASN A 431 -21.17 11.61 2.98
N LEU A 432 -20.20 12.19 2.26
CA LEU A 432 -18.80 11.73 2.35
C LEU A 432 -18.19 12.12 3.70
N ILE A 433 -18.47 13.35 4.17
CA ILE A 433 -18.03 13.82 5.50
C ILE A 433 -18.66 12.97 6.60
N GLU A 434 -19.97 12.70 6.53
CA GLU A 434 -20.67 11.83 7.46
C GLU A 434 -20.01 10.46 7.53
N LYS A 435 -19.76 9.83 6.37
CA LYS A 435 -19.14 8.51 6.30
C LYS A 435 -17.71 8.50 6.82
N PHE A 436 -16.97 9.57 6.60
CA PHE A 436 -15.63 9.75 7.13
C PHE A 436 -15.62 9.85 8.65
N ILE A 437 -16.53 10.62 9.25
CA ILE A 437 -16.67 10.76 10.72
C ILE A 437 -17.07 9.43 11.35
N GLU A 438 -18.05 8.72 10.79
CA GLU A 438 -18.48 7.39 11.26
C GLU A 438 -17.27 6.43 11.29
N LYS A 439 -16.54 6.33 10.17
CA LYS A 439 -15.40 5.43 10.06
C LYS A 439 -14.23 5.84 10.95
N SER A 440 -14.04 7.13 11.18
CA SER A 440 -13.00 7.63 12.10
C SER A 440 -13.29 7.20 13.54
N TRP A 441 -14.54 7.32 13.97
CA TRP A 441 -14.98 6.85 15.28
C TRP A 441 -14.87 5.33 15.42
N GLU A 442 -15.36 4.57 14.44
CA GLU A 442 -15.25 3.10 14.42
C GLU A 442 -13.78 2.64 14.49
N THR A 443 -12.86 3.40 13.89
CA THR A 443 -11.43 3.07 13.88
C THR A 443 -10.74 3.47 15.18
N GLY A 444 -11.29 4.43 15.95
CA GLY A 444 -10.77 4.71 17.28
C GLY A 444 -10.71 6.17 17.72
N VAL A 445 -11.22 7.12 16.95
CA VAL A 445 -11.30 8.52 17.39
C VAL A 445 -12.39 8.70 18.43
N ASP A 446 -12.08 9.41 19.51
CA ASP A 446 -13.03 9.73 20.59
C ASP A 446 -13.38 11.22 20.62
N VAL A 447 -12.40 12.09 20.37
CA VAL A 447 -12.57 13.54 20.41
C VAL A 447 -12.39 14.10 18.99
N PHE A 448 -13.46 14.67 18.46
CA PHE A 448 -13.47 15.36 17.18
C PHE A 448 -13.32 16.87 17.43
N ARG A 449 -12.10 17.39 17.25
CA ARG A 449 -11.80 18.82 17.33
C ARG A 449 -12.20 19.47 16.02
N ILE A 450 -13.44 19.98 15.98
CA ILE A 450 -14.08 20.54 14.80
C ILE A 450 -13.76 22.05 14.71
N PHE A 451 -13.21 22.49 13.59
CA PHE A 451 -12.93 23.91 13.37
C PHE A 451 -13.28 24.35 11.94
N ASP A 452 -13.48 25.63 11.79
CA ASP A 452 -13.51 26.31 10.49
C ASP A 452 -12.46 27.42 10.45
N SER A 453 -11.77 27.55 9.31
CA SER A 453 -10.66 28.49 9.16
C SER A 453 -11.06 29.96 9.22
N MET A 454 -12.34 30.27 9.18
CA MET A 454 -12.91 31.63 9.25
C MET A 454 -13.91 31.79 10.40
N ASN A 455 -14.00 30.80 11.29
CA ASN A 455 -14.97 30.76 12.38
C ASN A 455 -16.43 30.80 11.89
N TRP A 456 -16.71 30.21 10.74
CA TRP A 456 -18.05 30.22 10.18
C TRP A 456 -18.90 29.05 10.68
N MET A 457 -19.81 29.29 11.62
CA MET A 457 -20.61 28.25 12.27
C MET A 457 -21.34 27.32 11.29
N LYS A 458 -21.92 27.88 10.21
CA LYS A 458 -22.61 27.06 9.18
C LYS A 458 -21.73 25.96 8.58
N SER A 459 -20.42 26.19 8.53
CA SER A 459 -19.45 25.19 8.06
C SER A 459 -19.25 24.05 9.06
N MET A 460 -19.44 24.28 10.33
CA MET A 460 -19.20 23.32 11.42
C MET A 460 -20.44 22.53 11.85
N GLU A 461 -21.64 23.12 11.73
CA GLU A 461 -22.91 22.55 12.21
C GLU A 461 -23.14 21.12 11.74
N PHE A 462 -22.91 20.82 10.46
CA PHE A 462 -23.10 19.48 9.92
C PHE A 462 -22.21 18.44 10.60
N SER A 463 -20.94 18.78 10.81
CA SER A 463 -19.97 17.88 11.47
C SER A 463 -20.28 17.71 12.95
N ILE A 464 -20.74 18.77 13.65
CA ILE A 464 -21.18 18.71 15.04
C ILE A 464 -22.38 17.74 15.15
N ASP A 465 -23.41 17.94 14.33
CA ASP A 465 -24.58 17.09 14.27
C ASP A 465 -24.24 15.62 13.96
N THR A 466 -23.32 15.39 13.02
CA THR A 466 -22.88 14.05 12.66
C THR A 466 -22.17 13.35 13.83
N VAL A 467 -21.23 14.02 14.50
CA VAL A 467 -20.55 13.45 15.68
C VAL A 467 -21.57 13.07 16.74
N ARG A 468 -22.52 13.96 17.05
CA ARG A 468 -23.54 13.74 18.10
C ARG A 468 -24.52 12.61 17.77
N LYS A 469 -24.95 12.52 16.49
CA LYS A 469 -26.01 11.58 16.09
C LYS A 469 -25.51 10.22 15.65
N LYS A 470 -24.28 10.16 15.12
CA LYS A 470 -23.75 8.96 14.47
C LYS A 470 -22.59 8.31 15.24
N THR A 471 -22.07 8.96 16.28
CA THR A 471 -20.95 8.45 17.06
C THR A 471 -21.22 8.52 18.56
N GLY A 472 -20.37 7.86 19.36
CA GLY A 472 -20.29 8.02 20.81
C GLY A 472 -19.15 8.96 21.23
N GLY A 473 -18.61 9.73 20.29
CA GLY A 473 -17.48 10.63 20.53
C GLY A 473 -17.90 12.02 21.02
N LEU A 474 -16.89 12.81 21.36
CA LEU A 474 -17.03 14.17 21.82
C LEU A 474 -16.90 15.16 20.65
N ALA A 475 -17.89 16.02 20.47
CA ALA A 475 -17.80 17.18 19.58
C ALA A 475 -17.12 18.32 20.35
N GLU A 476 -15.81 18.50 20.14
CA GLU A 476 -15.05 19.64 20.65
C GLU A 476 -15.00 20.69 19.52
N VAL A 477 -15.60 21.84 19.72
CA VAL A 477 -15.78 22.85 18.69
C VAL A 477 -14.88 24.05 18.96
N CYS A 478 -14.12 24.45 17.92
CA CYS A 478 -13.14 25.51 18.07
C CYS A 478 -13.73 26.89 17.79
N LEU A 479 -13.31 27.84 18.60
CA LEU A 479 -13.20 29.22 18.21
C LEU A 479 -11.73 29.51 17.90
N CYS A 480 -11.44 29.93 16.68
CA CYS A 480 -10.08 30.28 16.26
C CYS A 480 -9.76 31.71 16.72
N TYR A 481 -8.70 31.82 17.52
CA TYR A 481 -8.29 33.12 18.10
C TYR A 481 -7.38 33.86 17.12
N THR A 482 -7.61 35.18 16.98
CA THR A 482 -6.77 36.10 16.23
C THR A 482 -6.87 37.50 16.82
N GLY A 483 -5.84 38.32 16.58
CA GLY A 483 -5.75 39.66 17.12
C GLY A 483 -5.41 39.70 18.61
N ASP A 484 -5.68 40.83 19.27
CA ASP A 484 -5.52 41.02 20.73
C ASP A 484 -6.82 41.59 21.28
N ILE A 485 -7.49 40.86 22.17
CA ILE A 485 -8.76 41.32 22.78
C ILE A 485 -8.59 42.48 23.73
N LEU A 486 -7.36 42.74 24.20
CA LEU A 486 -7.04 43.86 25.08
C LEU A 486 -6.68 45.15 24.29
N ASP A 487 -6.46 45.04 22.97
CA ASP A 487 -6.23 46.23 22.15
C ASP A 487 -7.56 46.93 21.83
N PRO A 488 -7.78 48.14 22.32
CA PRO A 488 -9.02 48.88 22.07
C PRO A 488 -9.26 49.23 20.60
N LYS A 489 -8.23 49.10 19.74
CA LYS A 489 -8.36 49.29 18.30
C LYS A 489 -8.92 48.06 17.60
N ASN A 490 -8.85 46.89 18.22
CA ASN A 490 -9.39 45.65 17.67
C ASN A 490 -10.91 45.59 17.88
N THR A 491 -11.67 46.16 16.97
CA THR A 491 -13.12 46.21 17.03
C THR A 491 -13.79 44.95 16.45
N LYS A 492 -13.07 44.14 15.65
CA LYS A 492 -13.63 43.01 14.93
C LYS A 492 -13.59 41.71 15.78
N TYR A 493 -12.44 41.39 16.34
CA TYR A 493 -12.21 40.19 17.16
C TYR A 493 -12.00 40.58 18.61
N ASN A 494 -12.98 41.27 19.17
CA ASN A 494 -13.00 41.71 20.56
C ASN A 494 -13.65 40.64 21.49
N MET A 495 -13.76 40.93 22.77
CA MET A 495 -14.34 40.06 23.76
C MET A 495 -15.79 39.66 23.40
N ASP A 496 -16.64 40.61 23.01
CA ASP A 496 -18.05 40.36 22.67
C ASP A 496 -18.20 39.39 21.51
N TYR A 497 -17.29 39.47 20.52
CA TYR A 497 -17.26 38.52 19.41
C TYR A 497 -17.03 37.08 19.91
N TYR A 498 -16.03 36.87 20.76
CA TYR A 498 -15.73 35.54 21.27
C TYR A 498 -16.80 35.00 22.19
N LEU A 499 -17.41 35.83 23.02
CA LEU A 499 -18.52 35.45 23.90
C LEU A 499 -19.78 35.07 23.08
N SER A 500 -20.09 35.84 22.03
CA SER A 500 -21.20 35.51 21.13
C SER A 500 -20.96 34.19 20.40
N MET A 501 -19.75 33.97 19.90
CA MET A 501 -19.39 32.72 19.21
C MET A 501 -19.47 31.49 20.17
N ALA A 502 -19.07 31.66 21.41
CA ALA A 502 -19.18 30.60 22.40
C ALA A 502 -20.65 30.16 22.64
N LYS A 503 -21.60 31.12 22.67
CA LYS A 503 -23.04 30.84 22.72
C LYS A 503 -23.52 30.10 21.47
N ASP A 504 -23.09 30.51 20.30
CA ASP A 504 -23.44 29.83 19.05
C ASP A 504 -22.93 28.38 19.03
N ILE A 505 -21.71 28.15 19.52
CA ILE A 505 -21.11 26.82 19.66
C ILE A 505 -21.91 25.96 20.66
N GLU A 506 -22.26 26.49 21.82
CA GLU A 506 -23.08 25.78 22.81
C GLU A 506 -24.47 25.45 22.25
N ASN A 507 -25.12 26.42 21.58
CA ASN A 507 -26.42 26.21 20.94
C ASN A 507 -26.38 25.17 19.80
N ALA A 508 -25.26 25.06 19.08
CA ALA A 508 -25.05 24.02 18.10
C ALA A 508 -24.86 22.63 18.71
N GLY A 509 -24.72 22.54 20.04
CA GLY A 509 -24.66 21.30 20.79
C GLY A 509 -23.25 20.72 20.94
N ALA A 510 -22.22 21.55 20.96
CA ALA A 510 -20.87 21.12 21.30
C ALA A 510 -20.81 20.47 22.70
N HIS A 511 -19.89 19.58 22.91
CA HIS A 511 -19.58 19.01 24.22
C HIS A 511 -18.46 19.78 24.94
N ILE A 512 -17.53 20.35 24.17
CA ILE A 512 -16.37 21.12 24.67
C ILE A 512 -16.16 22.32 23.74
N ILE A 513 -15.81 23.48 24.31
CA ILE A 513 -15.34 24.62 23.53
C ILE A 513 -13.81 24.62 23.52
N ALA A 514 -13.19 24.65 22.35
CA ALA A 514 -11.75 24.82 22.23
C ALA A 514 -11.37 26.21 21.75
N ILE A 515 -10.47 26.87 22.44
CA ILE A 515 -9.79 28.07 21.95
C ILE A 515 -8.62 27.61 21.12
N LYS A 516 -8.59 27.96 19.81
CA LYS A 516 -7.56 27.55 18.88
C LYS A 516 -6.69 28.74 18.47
N ASP A 517 -5.58 28.91 19.16
CA ASP A 517 -4.60 29.97 18.94
C ASP A 517 -3.40 29.44 18.13
N MET A 518 -3.56 29.40 16.80
CA MET A 518 -2.58 28.79 15.88
C MET A 518 -1.29 29.57 15.70
N ALA A 519 -1.31 30.85 15.94
CA ALA A 519 -0.14 31.72 15.80
C ALA A 519 0.53 32.06 17.14
N GLY A 520 -0.05 31.65 18.27
CA GLY A 520 0.46 32.01 19.60
C GLY A 520 0.24 33.48 19.93
N LEU A 521 -0.89 34.06 19.51
CA LEU A 521 -1.22 35.46 19.70
C LEU A 521 -1.84 35.76 21.06
N LEU A 522 -2.41 34.76 21.71
CA LEU A 522 -3.06 34.91 23.00
C LEU A 522 -2.03 35.19 24.10
N LYS A 523 -2.00 36.43 24.58
CA LYS A 523 -1.09 36.87 25.63
C LYS A 523 -1.58 36.50 27.01
N PRO A 524 -0.73 36.40 28.06
CA PRO A 524 -1.12 35.92 29.39
C PRO A 524 -2.30 36.63 30.03
N TYR A 525 -2.34 37.96 29.97
CA TYR A 525 -3.46 38.74 30.55
C TYR A 525 -4.72 38.61 29.71
N ALA A 526 -4.60 38.58 28.38
CA ALA A 526 -5.71 38.34 27.46
C ALA A 526 -6.33 36.97 27.71
N ALA A 527 -5.49 35.92 27.94
CA ALA A 527 -5.98 34.59 28.28
C ALA A 527 -6.81 34.58 29.56
N LYS A 528 -6.37 35.30 30.59
CA LYS A 528 -7.16 35.39 31.85
C LYS A 528 -8.54 35.96 31.56
N GLU A 529 -8.60 37.13 30.95
CA GLU A 529 -9.86 37.82 30.66
C GLU A 529 -10.78 36.96 29.78
N LEU A 530 -10.23 36.34 28.72
CA LEU A 530 -10.99 35.50 27.81
C LEU A 530 -11.59 34.26 28.54
N ILE A 531 -10.80 33.57 29.36
CA ILE A 531 -11.27 32.37 30.08
C ILE A 531 -12.32 32.77 31.12
N GLU A 532 -12.11 33.83 31.88
CA GLU A 532 -13.10 34.35 32.85
C GLU A 532 -14.41 34.72 32.16
N GLY A 533 -14.35 35.45 31.02
CA GLY A 533 -15.51 35.78 30.20
C GLY A 533 -16.25 34.58 29.67
N LEU A 534 -15.55 33.60 29.06
CA LEU A 534 -16.16 32.37 28.57
C LEU A 534 -16.81 31.55 29.71
N ARG A 535 -16.15 31.46 30.84
CA ARG A 535 -16.71 30.72 32.01
C ARG A 535 -18.01 31.32 32.55
N SER A 536 -18.22 32.64 32.36
CA SER A 536 -19.47 33.30 32.75
C SER A 536 -20.60 33.12 31.73
N GLU A 537 -20.25 32.89 30.44
CA GLU A 537 -21.21 32.85 29.33
C GLU A 537 -21.62 31.45 28.90
N THR A 538 -20.79 30.41 29.14
CA THR A 538 -21.09 29.03 28.73
C THR A 538 -21.02 28.02 29.87
N THR A 539 -21.82 27.00 29.76
CA THR A 539 -21.80 25.84 30.70
C THR A 539 -20.80 24.77 30.27
N LEU A 540 -20.25 24.86 29.07
CA LEU A 540 -19.33 23.88 28.51
C LEU A 540 -17.93 23.97 29.14
N PRO A 541 -17.19 22.87 29.22
CA PRO A 541 -15.78 22.91 29.55
C PRO A 541 -14.97 23.62 28.44
N ILE A 542 -13.86 24.25 28.85
CA ILE A 542 -12.99 25.07 27.98
C ILE A 542 -11.66 24.38 27.82
N HIS A 543 -11.23 24.18 26.57
CA HIS A 543 -9.95 23.62 26.19
C HIS A 543 -9.12 24.69 25.49
N LEU A 544 -7.86 24.91 25.89
CA LEU A 544 -7.00 25.90 25.28
C LEU A 544 -5.84 25.25 24.53
N HIS A 545 -5.74 25.58 23.24
CA HIS A 545 -4.66 25.22 22.34
C HIS A 545 -3.90 26.47 21.89
N THR A 546 -2.59 26.46 22.02
CA THR A 546 -1.71 27.54 21.49
C THR A 546 -0.37 27.00 21.03
N HIS A 547 0.34 27.79 20.20
CA HIS A 547 1.70 27.49 19.74
C HIS A 547 2.72 28.40 20.43
N ASP A 548 3.85 27.85 20.84
CA ASP A 548 4.86 28.57 21.65
C ASP A 548 5.89 29.37 20.81
N THR A 549 5.45 29.87 19.64
CA THR A 549 6.32 30.59 18.71
C THR A 549 7.00 31.80 19.33
N SER A 550 6.37 32.46 20.30
CA SER A 550 6.92 33.59 21.03
C SER A 550 7.68 33.22 22.30
N SER A 551 7.64 31.97 22.72
CA SER A 551 8.18 31.47 24.01
C SER A 551 7.51 32.04 25.26
N ILE A 552 6.30 32.62 25.16
CA ILE A 552 5.55 33.10 26.33
C ILE A 552 4.33 32.29 26.67
N GLN A 553 4.04 31.21 25.90
CA GLN A 553 2.76 30.52 26.02
C GLN A 553 2.64 29.67 27.29
N SER A 554 3.74 29.28 27.90
CA SER A 554 3.72 28.68 29.24
C SER A 554 3.13 29.67 30.29
N ALA A 555 3.44 30.96 30.19
CA ALA A 555 2.83 31.98 31.06
C ALA A 555 1.35 32.23 30.69
N THR A 556 0.99 32.15 29.42
CA THR A 556 -0.41 32.17 28.96
C THR A 556 -1.20 31.02 29.58
N TYR A 557 -0.67 29.82 29.57
CA TYR A 557 -1.30 28.66 30.20
C TYR A 557 -1.46 28.83 31.71
N LEU A 558 -0.43 29.34 32.39
CA LEU A 558 -0.53 29.59 33.82
C LEU A 558 -1.72 30.54 34.14
N LYS A 559 -1.83 31.65 33.39
CA LYS A 559 -2.94 32.61 33.57
C LYS A 559 -4.30 32.00 33.19
N ALA A 560 -4.38 31.23 32.15
CA ALA A 560 -5.59 30.51 31.75
C ALA A 560 -6.02 29.47 32.82
N ILE A 561 -5.07 28.73 33.39
CA ILE A 561 -5.33 27.76 34.44
C ILE A 561 -5.81 28.44 35.69
N GLU A 562 -5.20 29.56 36.10
CA GLU A 562 -5.68 30.38 37.25
C GLU A 562 -7.10 30.92 37.02
N ALA A 563 -7.45 31.28 35.77
CA ALA A 563 -8.77 31.74 35.37
C ALA A 563 -9.81 30.61 35.21
N GLY A 564 -9.37 29.35 35.23
CA GLY A 564 -10.30 28.21 35.28
C GLY A 564 -10.46 27.43 33.99
N VAL A 565 -9.52 27.47 33.02
CA VAL A 565 -9.53 26.57 31.86
C VAL A 565 -9.50 25.10 32.31
N ASP A 566 -10.18 24.22 31.62
CA ASP A 566 -10.35 22.83 32.05
C ASP A 566 -9.28 21.91 31.45
N VAL A 567 -8.86 22.16 30.20
CA VAL A 567 -7.83 21.39 29.49
C VAL A 567 -6.87 22.33 28.75
N VAL A 568 -5.58 21.96 28.67
CA VAL A 568 -4.59 22.64 27.82
C VAL A 568 -3.80 21.64 26.99
N ASP A 569 -3.44 22.06 25.77
CA ASP A 569 -2.61 21.27 24.86
C ASP A 569 -1.13 21.45 25.17
N VAL A 570 -0.41 20.36 25.26
CA VAL A 570 1.01 20.30 25.55
C VAL A 570 1.73 19.33 24.61
N ALA A 571 3.05 19.41 24.54
CA ALA A 571 3.88 18.43 23.86
C ALA A 571 5.02 18.00 24.78
N LEU A 572 5.42 16.72 24.70
CA LEU A 572 6.60 16.23 25.42
C LEU A 572 7.84 17.05 25.03
N SER A 573 8.73 17.31 25.99
CA SER A 573 9.82 18.32 25.82
C SER A 573 10.63 18.14 24.54
N GLY A 574 10.91 16.90 24.11
CA GLY A 574 11.64 16.64 22.87
C GLY A 574 10.98 17.17 21.60
N LEU A 575 9.66 17.37 21.62
CA LEU A 575 8.86 17.91 20.50
C LEU A 575 8.06 19.16 20.88
N SER A 576 8.42 19.86 21.94
CA SER A 576 7.76 21.09 22.41
C SER A 576 8.46 22.36 21.96
N GLY A 577 7.83 23.52 22.21
CA GLY A 577 8.38 24.83 21.97
C GLY A 577 8.47 25.24 20.50
N LEU A 578 9.03 26.41 20.22
CA LEU A 578 9.12 26.99 18.88
C LEU A 578 7.73 27.05 18.22
N THR A 579 7.59 26.45 17.05
CA THR A 579 6.29 26.37 16.33
C THR A 579 5.33 25.30 16.87
N SER A 580 5.73 24.52 17.88
CA SER A 580 4.92 23.51 18.58
C SER A 580 4.25 24.08 19.83
N GLN A 581 3.67 23.23 20.65
CA GLN A 581 3.00 23.58 21.90
C GLN A 581 3.99 23.74 23.07
N PRO A 582 3.58 24.38 24.17
CA PRO A 582 4.35 24.43 25.41
C PRO A 582 4.74 23.03 25.94
N SER A 583 5.89 22.98 26.61
CA SER A 583 6.44 21.73 27.13
C SER A 583 5.56 21.13 28.21
N PHE A 584 5.10 19.88 28.01
CA PHE A 584 4.32 19.11 28.98
C PHE A 584 5.06 18.99 30.31
N ASN A 585 6.33 18.60 30.27
CA ASN A 585 7.17 18.43 31.45
C ASN A 585 7.26 19.74 32.28
N SER A 586 7.47 20.86 31.57
CA SER A 586 7.60 22.17 32.23
C SER A 586 6.27 22.64 32.84
N ILE A 587 5.14 22.41 32.15
CA ILE A 587 3.82 22.80 32.67
C ILE A 587 3.46 21.95 33.91
N VAL A 588 3.75 20.64 33.90
CA VAL A 588 3.54 19.78 35.07
C VAL A 588 4.33 20.28 36.29
N GLU A 589 5.60 20.61 36.12
CA GLU A 589 6.41 21.18 37.21
C GLU A 589 5.92 22.58 37.65
N MET A 590 5.48 23.41 36.71
CA MET A 590 4.91 24.73 36.99
C MET A 590 3.64 24.60 37.86
N MET A 591 2.86 23.56 37.66
CA MET A 591 1.61 23.31 38.40
C MET A 591 1.81 22.65 39.75
N LYS A 592 3.00 22.25 40.11
CA LYS A 592 3.32 21.59 41.38
C LYS A 592 2.92 22.46 42.56
N TYR A 593 2.26 21.86 43.53
CA TYR A 593 1.67 22.54 44.71
C TYR A 593 0.51 23.51 44.41
N ASN A 594 0.06 23.59 43.15
CA ASN A 594 -1.15 24.36 42.82
C ASN A 594 -2.39 23.55 43.17
N LYS A 595 -3.49 24.24 43.55
CA LYS A 595 -4.78 23.61 43.89
C LYS A 595 -5.39 22.82 42.74
N ARG A 596 -4.99 23.14 41.51
CA ARG A 596 -5.41 22.47 40.27
C ARG A 596 -4.42 21.43 39.78
N GLU A 597 -3.37 21.12 40.52
CA GLU A 597 -2.35 20.14 40.14
C GLU A 597 -2.98 18.78 39.77
N ASN A 598 -2.59 18.23 38.64
CA ASN A 598 -2.85 16.85 38.28
C ASN A 598 -1.56 16.05 38.41
N SER A 599 -1.64 14.92 39.09
CA SER A 599 -0.46 14.15 39.49
C SER A 599 0.14 13.39 38.31
N TYR A 600 1.28 13.84 37.83
CA TYR A 600 2.11 13.15 36.84
C TYR A 600 3.48 12.81 37.45
N ASN A 601 4.01 11.65 37.04
CA ASN A 601 5.38 11.31 37.38
C ASN A 601 6.34 12.01 36.40
N ILE A 602 7.00 13.07 36.88
CA ILE A 602 7.89 13.89 36.04
C ILE A 602 9.09 13.10 35.50
N GLN A 603 9.63 12.15 36.29
CA GLN A 603 10.75 11.32 35.84
C GLN A 603 10.31 10.46 34.66
N SER A 604 9.14 9.86 34.72
CA SER A 604 8.58 9.09 33.60
C SER A 604 8.35 9.99 32.37
N LEU A 605 7.77 11.19 32.53
CA LEU A 605 7.63 12.12 31.43
C LEU A 605 8.97 12.52 30.79
N ASN A 606 10.01 12.66 31.61
CA ASN A 606 11.37 12.95 31.10
C ASN A 606 11.94 11.78 30.27
N GLU A 607 11.68 10.54 30.67
CA GLU A 607 12.09 9.36 29.88
C GLU A 607 11.41 9.35 28.50
N PHE A 608 10.11 9.66 28.42
CA PHE A 608 9.40 9.82 27.14
C PHE A 608 9.96 10.99 26.33
N SER A 609 10.29 12.10 26.98
CA SER A 609 10.90 13.26 26.31
C SER A 609 12.26 12.93 25.73
N ASN A 610 13.10 12.20 26.44
CA ASN A 610 14.42 11.75 25.97
C ASN A 610 14.29 10.80 24.76
N TYR A 611 13.29 9.92 24.77
CA TYR A 611 12.97 9.10 23.61
C TYR A 611 12.67 9.97 22.39
N TRP A 612 11.77 10.94 22.52
CA TRP A 612 11.38 11.81 21.41
C TRP A 612 12.48 12.77 20.97
N GLU A 613 13.35 13.21 21.86
CA GLU A 613 14.54 14.02 21.54
C GLU A 613 15.50 13.21 20.64
N THR A 614 15.76 11.94 21.00
CA THR A 614 16.58 11.05 20.18
C THR A 614 15.92 10.71 18.84
N VAL A 615 14.63 10.44 18.84
CA VAL A 615 13.85 10.19 17.60
C VAL A 615 13.85 11.41 16.68
N ARG A 616 13.70 12.62 17.25
CA ARG A 616 13.69 13.87 16.49
C ARG A 616 14.93 14.05 15.62
N ASP A 617 16.06 13.54 16.06
CA ASP A 617 17.30 13.57 15.29
C ASP A 617 17.20 12.84 13.94
N TYR A 618 16.35 11.83 13.82
CA TYR A 618 16.10 11.17 12.52
C TYR A 618 15.39 12.09 11.52
N TYR A 619 14.74 13.15 12.00
CA TYR A 619 13.91 14.06 11.20
C TYR A 619 14.56 15.43 10.99
N TYR A 620 15.85 15.60 11.31
CA TYR A 620 16.57 16.89 11.22
C TYR A 620 16.44 17.59 9.86
N PRO A 621 16.31 16.89 8.69
CA PRO A 621 16.14 17.59 7.41
C PRO A 621 14.80 18.31 7.26
N PHE A 622 13.83 18.01 8.13
CA PHE A 622 12.47 18.57 8.10
C PHE A 622 12.27 19.68 9.12
N GLU A 623 13.28 20.01 9.91
CA GLU A 623 13.24 21.08 10.91
C GLU A 623 12.98 22.44 10.25
N SER A 624 12.13 23.25 10.88
CA SER A 624 11.79 24.60 10.40
C SER A 624 12.98 25.58 10.33
N GLY A 625 14.10 25.25 10.98
CA GLY A 625 15.27 26.09 11.10
C GLY A 625 15.12 27.28 12.05
N LEU A 626 14.00 27.41 12.76
CA LEU A 626 13.82 28.38 13.83
C LEU A 626 14.59 27.92 15.06
N LYS A 627 15.51 28.73 15.56
CA LYS A 627 16.39 28.34 16.68
C LYS A 627 15.89 28.79 18.06
N ALA A 628 15.02 29.80 18.08
CA ALA A 628 14.45 30.34 19.30
C ALA A 628 13.08 30.94 19.01
N GLY A 629 12.24 31.07 20.02
CA GLY A 629 10.99 31.82 19.92
C GLY A 629 11.24 33.30 19.66
N THR A 630 10.31 33.96 18.98
CA THR A 630 10.43 35.36 18.60
C THR A 630 9.13 36.12 18.80
N ALA A 631 9.23 37.33 19.35
CA ALA A 631 8.09 38.24 19.48
C ALA A 631 7.64 38.83 18.13
N GLU A 632 8.38 38.60 17.05
CA GLU A 632 7.96 39.06 15.70
C GLU A 632 6.61 38.49 15.28
N VAL A 633 6.21 37.34 15.86
CA VAL A 633 4.91 36.71 15.60
C VAL A 633 3.75 37.70 15.86
N TYR A 634 3.89 38.60 16.81
CA TYR A 634 2.87 39.63 17.10
C TYR A 634 2.82 40.75 16.05
N THR A 635 3.80 40.79 15.14
CA THR A 635 3.83 41.74 14.02
C THR A 635 3.32 41.09 12.73
N HIS A 636 3.81 39.90 12.40
CA HIS A 636 3.45 39.25 11.14
C HIS A 636 2.28 38.26 11.28
N GLU A 637 1.99 37.76 12.48
CA GLU A 637 0.87 36.87 12.82
C GLU A 637 0.84 35.56 12.01
N ILE A 638 1.97 35.06 11.49
CA ILE A 638 2.06 33.82 10.73
C ILE A 638 1.92 32.65 11.70
N PRO A 639 0.95 31.74 11.49
CA PRO A 639 0.80 30.52 12.30
C PRO A 639 2.04 29.63 12.26
N GLY A 640 2.34 28.96 13.38
CA GLY A 640 3.53 28.11 13.51
C GLY A 640 3.68 27.09 12.42
N GLY A 641 2.63 26.31 12.14
CA GLY A 641 2.61 25.33 11.04
C GLY A 641 2.74 25.95 9.64
N GLN A 642 2.25 27.20 9.46
CA GLN A 642 2.45 27.93 8.20
C GLN A 642 3.89 28.44 8.08
N TYR A 643 4.50 28.90 9.16
CA TYR A 643 5.88 29.39 9.16
C TYR A 643 6.87 28.31 8.68
N SER A 644 6.72 27.08 9.20
CA SER A 644 7.56 25.94 8.81
C SER A 644 7.38 25.51 7.35
N ASN A 645 6.27 25.86 6.70
CA ASN A 645 6.04 25.59 5.29
C ASN A 645 6.40 26.75 4.38
N LEU A 646 6.10 27.98 4.79
CA LEU A 646 6.26 29.20 3.99
C LEU A 646 7.75 29.50 3.69
N LYS A 647 8.63 29.33 4.68
CA LYS A 647 10.07 29.57 4.52
C LYS A 647 10.74 28.62 3.51
N PRO A 648 10.57 27.30 3.58
CA PRO A 648 11.07 26.41 2.54
C PRO A 648 10.48 26.67 1.16
N GLN A 649 9.19 27.07 1.06
CA GLN A 649 8.57 27.45 -0.22
C GLN A 649 9.22 28.71 -0.79
N ALA A 650 9.44 29.74 0.03
CA ALA A 650 10.14 30.94 -0.39
C ALA A 650 11.56 30.64 -0.89
N ILE A 651 12.30 29.77 -0.21
CA ILE A 651 13.63 29.33 -0.66
C ILE A 651 13.55 28.60 -2.00
N ALA A 652 12.57 27.72 -2.18
CA ALA A 652 12.37 26.98 -3.43
C ALA A 652 12.01 27.90 -4.62
N LEU A 653 11.35 29.03 -4.35
CA LEU A 653 11.03 30.07 -5.32
C LEU A 653 12.18 31.07 -5.58
N GLY A 654 13.35 30.89 -4.94
CA GLY A 654 14.46 31.83 -5.01
C GLY A 654 14.26 33.11 -4.21
N LEU A 655 13.31 33.12 -3.29
CA LEU A 655 12.97 34.29 -2.45
C LEU A 655 13.48 34.14 -1.01
N GLY A 656 14.44 33.26 -0.74
CA GLY A 656 14.95 32.99 0.59
C GLY A 656 15.51 34.26 1.28
N ASP A 657 16.25 35.05 0.56
CA ASP A 657 16.83 36.31 1.05
C ASP A 657 15.79 37.42 1.26
N LYS A 658 14.58 37.27 0.71
CA LYS A 658 13.45 38.22 0.85
C LYS A 658 12.42 37.74 1.88
N PHE A 659 12.75 36.77 2.72
CA PHE A 659 11.77 36.20 3.64
C PHE A 659 11.26 37.22 4.66
N ASP A 660 12.08 38.16 5.08
CA ASP A 660 11.64 39.28 5.96
C ASP A 660 10.65 40.20 5.26
N GLU A 661 10.82 40.45 3.96
CA GLU A 661 9.85 41.21 3.15
C GLU A 661 8.52 40.43 3.04
N ILE A 662 8.58 39.10 2.87
CA ILE A 662 7.39 38.25 2.85
C ILE A 662 6.63 38.32 4.17
N LYS A 663 7.30 38.36 5.33
CA LYS A 663 6.66 38.54 6.65
C LYS A 663 5.87 39.85 6.74
N VAL A 664 6.46 40.95 6.29
CA VAL A 664 5.78 42.26 6.24
C VAL A 664 4.58 42.21 5.28
N LYS A 665 4.78 41.67 4.08
CA LYS A 665 3.68 41.51 3.09
C LYS A 665 2.57 40.59 3.58
N TYR A 666 2.87 39.63 4.40
CA TYR A 666 1.84 38.74 4.98
C TYR A 666 0.86 39.54 5.87
N ALA A 667 1.35 40.41 6.71
CA ALA A 667 0.50 41.28 7.52
C ALA A 667 -0.31 42.24 6.64
N GLU A 668 0.33 42.90 5.67
CA GLU A 668 -0.34 43.82 4.74
C GLU A 668 -1.44 43.15 3.94
N VAL A 669 -1.20 41.90 3.46
CA VAL A 669 -2.19 41.10 2.74
C VAL A 669 -3.36 40.69 3.65
N ASN A 670 -3.07 40.33 4.92
CA ASN A 670 -4.13 40.04 5.88
C ASN A 670 -5.06 41.25 6.09
N ASP A 671 -4.49 42.46 6.23
CA ASP A 671 -5.29 43.70 6.31
C ASP A 671 -6.09 43.96 5.03
N LEU A 672 -5.47 43.75 3.85
CA LEU A 672 -6.13 43.86 2.55
C LEU A 672 -7.33 42.90 2.43
N PHE A 673 -7.21 41.70 2.96
CA PHE A 673 -8.28 40.69 2.96
C PHE A 673 -9.37 40.96 3.99
N GLY A 674 -9.25 42.04 4.74
CA GLY A 674 -10.21 42.45 5.75
C GLY A 674 -9.96 41.86 7.11
N ASN A 675 -8.72 41.62 7.44
CA ASN A 675 -8.25 41.04 8.70
C ASN A 675 -8.99 39.74 9.04
N ILE A 676 -8.57 38.68 8.38
CA ILE A 676 -9.20 37.35 8.52
C ILE A 676 -8.52 36.51 9.60
N VAL A 677 -9.23 35.49 10.06
CA VAL A 677 -8.66 34.43 10.91
C VAL A 677 -7.62 33.63 10.11
N LYS A 678 -6.44 33.43 10.67
CA LYS A 678 -5.28 32.77 10.04
C LYS A 678 -5.08 31.37 10.56
N VAL A 679 -5.84 30.43 10.03
CA VAL A 679 -5.77 28.99 10.30
C VAL A 679 -5.79 28.26 8.96
N THR A 680 -4.97 27.24 8.76
CA THR A 680 -4.99 26.49 7.48
C THR A 680 -6.40 26.00 7.13
N PRO A 681 -6.95 26.31 5.92
CA PRO A 681 -6.26 26.79 4.72
C PRO A 681 -6.17 28.33 4.54
N SER A 682 -6.89 29.17 5.30
CA SER A 682 -6.89 30.63 5.12
C SER A 682 -5.51 31.26 5.25
N SER A 683 -4.70 30.79 6.22
CA SER A 683 -3.31 31.24 6.40
C SER A 683 -2.42 30.97 5.17
N LYS A 684 -2.68 29.85 4.47
CA LYS A 684 -1.97 29.52 3.23
C LYS A 684 -2.32 30.52 2.12
N VAL A 685 -3.58 30.90 2.00
CA VAL A 685 -4.02 31.89 0.99
C VAL A 685 -3.33 33.23 1.19
N VAL A 686 -3.24 33.69 2.45
CA VAL A 686 -2.49 34.92 2.79
C VAL A 686 -1.01 34.78 2.41
N GLY A 687 -0.40 33.64 2.73
CA GLY A 687 1.00 33.36 2.39
C GLY A 687 1.26 33.28 0.87
N ASP A 688 0.40 32.62 0.14
CA ASP A 688 0.50 32.51 -1.33
C ASP A 688 0.42 33.90 -1.98
N MET A 689 -0.50 34.73 -1.51
CA MET A 689 -0.61 36.12 -2.00
C MET A 689 0.60 36.97 -1.63
N ALA A 690 1.10 36.87 -0.40
CA ALA A 690 2.28 37.60 0.04
C ALA A 690 3.52 37.23 -0.79
N GLN A 691 3.78 35.94 -0.99
CA GLN A 691 4.86 35.45 -1.87
C GLN A 691 4.68 35.94 -3.31
N TYR A 692 3.45 35.89 -3.84
CA TYR A 692 3.14 36.32 -5.18
C TYR A 692 3.47 37.81 -5.37
N LEU A 693 3.10 38.68 -4.39
CA LEU A 693 3.38 40.12 -4.43
C LEU A 693 4.89 40.40 -4.41
N VAL A 694 5.64 39.73 -3.50
CA VAL A 694 7.10 39.92 -3.41
C VAL A 694 7.79 39.37 -4.67
N ALA A 695 7.38 38.24 -5.22
CA ALA A 695 7.96 37.67 -6.43
C ALA A 695 7.79 38.58 -7.66
N ASN A 696 6.65 39.28 -7.75
CA ASN A 696 6.33 40.16 -8.87
C ASN A 696 6.58 41.64 -8.60
N ASN A 697 7.18 41.99 -7.45
CA ASN A 697 7.48 43.35 -7.04
C ASN A 697 6.22 44.27 -7.04
N LEU A 698 5.09 43.74 -6.53
CA LEU A 698 3.81 44.46 -6.47
C LEU A 698 3.55 45.01 -5.06
N SER A 699 3.00 46.22 -5.01
CA SER A 699 2.48 46.82 -3.79
C SER A 699 0.99 46.53 -3.59
N ILE A 700 0.45 46.83 -2.42
CA ILE A 700 -0.99 46.78 -2.15
C ILE A 700 -1.77 47.74 -3.03
N GLU A 701 -1.21 48.94 -3.28
CA GLU A 701 -1.78 49.96 -4.17
C GLU A 701 -1.89 49.37 -5.61
N ASP A 702 -0.87 48.67 -6.12
CA ASP A 702 -0.91 48.07 -7.43
C ASP A 702 -2.09 47.07 -7.57
N VAL A 703 -2.36 46.30 -6.52
CA VAL A 703 -3.51 45.37 -6.50
C VAL A 703 -4.84 46.12 -6.60
N LEU A 704 -4.97 47.22 -5.91
CA LEU A 704 -6.21 48.01 -5.87
C LEU A 704 -6.43 48.86 -7.10
N GLU A 705 -5.35 49.30 -7.78
CA GLU A 705 -5.42 50.21 -8.95
C GLU A 705 -5.34 49.47 -10.27
N ARG A 706 -4.53 48.41 -10.36
CA ARG A 706 -4.26 47.63 -11.58
C ARG A 706 -4.69 46.18 -11.51
N GLY A 707 -5.47 45.79 -10.51
CA GLY A 707 -5.81 44.40 -10.24
C GLY A 707 -6.52 43.68 -11.39
N ASP A 708 -7.27 44.42 -12.21
CA ASP A 708 -7.95 43.88 -13.40
C ASP A 708 -6.97 43.27 -14.41
N SER A 709 -5.73 43.77 -14.48
CA SER A 709 -4.66 43.24 -15.34
C SER A 709 -3.79 42.15 -14.67
N ILE A 710 -3.97 41.93 -13.37
CA ILE A 710 -3.19 40.96 -12.60
C ILE A 710 -3.84 39.57 -12.67
N SER A 711 -3.01 38.53 -12.82
CA SER A 711 -3.42 37.13 -12.69
C SER A 711 -3.12 36.65 -11.30
N PHE A 712 -4.16 36.56 -10.46
CA PHE A 712 -4.02 36.13 -9.07
C PHE A 712 -3.82 34.60 -8.94
N PRO A 713 -3.12 34.13 -7.89
CA PRO A 713 -3.04 32.70 -7.60
C PRO A 713 -4.42 32.06 -7.45
N GLU A 714 -4.61 30.82 -7.93
CA GLU A 714 -5.90 30.11 -7.85
C GLU A 714 -6.38 29.96 -6.40
N SER A 715 -5.48 29.77 -5.45
CA SER A 715 -5.84 29.72 -4.02
C SER A 715 -6.51 31.01 -3.52
N VAL A 716 -6.07 32.16 -4.04
CA VAL A 716 -6.64 33.47 -3.72
C VAL A 716 -7.98 33.64 -4.41
N GLN A 717 -8.09 33.28 -5.68
CA GLN A 717 -9.37 33.31 -6.41
C GLN A 717 -10.42 32.42 -5.76
N SER A 718 -10.06 31.17 -5.45
CA SER A 718 -10.90 30.20 -4.75
C SER A 718 -11.40 30.72 -3.39
N PHE A 719 -10.51 31.37 -2.63
CA PHE A 719 -10.88 32.00 -1.36
C PHE A 719 -11.97 33.08 -1.54
N PHE A 720 -11.74 34.01 -2.46
CA PHE A 720 -12.69 35.10 -2.71
C PHE A 720 -13.98 34.65 -3.40
N ARG A 721 -13.95 33.50 -4.09
CA ARG A 721 -15.15 32.85 -4.63
C ARG A 721 -16.03 32.28 -3.51
N GLY A 722 -15.46 31.99 -2.35
CA GLY A 722 -16.15 31.44 -1.19
C GLY A 722 -16.05 29.93 -1.06
N ASP A 723 -15.09 29.28 -1.74
CA ASP A 723 -14.88 27.81 -1.69
C ASP A 723 -14.43 27.35 -0.30
N LEU A 724 -13.84 28.25 0.50
CA LEU A 724 -13.45 28.00 1.88
C LEU A 724 -14.49 28.51 2.91
N GLY A 725 -15.64 29.01 2.48
CA GLY A 725 -16.65 29.61 3.34
C GLY A 725 -16.65 31.15 3.33
N GLN A 726 -17.20 31.75 4.37
CA GLN A 726 -17.38 33.20 4.48
C GLN A 726 -16.62 33.76 5.70
N PRO A 727 -15.77 34.78 5.53
CA PRO A 727 -15.11 35.42 6.66
C PRO A 727 -16.09 36.28 7.47
N VAL A 728 -15.77 36.51 8.73
CA VAL A 728 -16.52 37.43 9.59
C VAL A 728 -16.63 38.84 8.96
N GLY A 729 -17.82 39.35 8.83
CA GLY A 729 -18.10 40.64 8.17
C GLY A 729 -18.12 40.54 6.65
N GLY A 730 -17.92 39.35 6.04
CA GLY A 730 -17.88 39.17 4.61
C GLY A 730 -16.56 39.60 3.95
N PHE A 731 -16.45 39.34 2.66
CA PHE A 731 -15.29 39.76 1.86
C PHE A 731 -15.29 41.26 1.56
N PRO A 732 -14.12 41.93 1.50
CA PRO A 732 -14.02 43.29 1.00
C PRO A 732 -14.52 43.38 -0.43
N LYS A 733 -15.70 43.98 -0.66
CA LYS A 733 -16.44 43.93 -1.94
C LYS A 733 -15.63 44.42 -3.14
N LYS A 734 -14.87 45.51 -2.98
CA LYS A 734 -14.03 46.05 -4.06
C LYS A 734 -12.96 45.04 -4.47
N LEU A 735 -12.25 44.47 -3.49
CA LEU A 735 -11.21 43.50 -3.73
C LEU A 735 -11.76 42.18 -4.31
N GLN A 736 -12.88 41.70 -3.78
CA GLN A 736 -13.55 40.49 -4.30
C GLN A 736 -13.88 40.63 -5.79
N LYS A 737 -14.40 41.82 -6.21
CA LYS A 737 -14.69 42.07 -7.62
C LYS A 737 -13.41 42.10 -8.48
N ILE A 738 -12.34 42.73 -8.01
CA ILE A 738 -11.04 42.76 -8.70
C ILE A 738 -10.48 41.34 -8.91
N ILE A 739 -10.51 40.53 -7.86
CA ILE A 739 -9.90 39.15 -7.91
C ILE A 739 -10.76 38.20 -8.74
N LEU A 740 -12.08 38.24 -8.58
CA LEU A 740 -12.98 37.28 -9.26
C LEU A 740 -13.27 37.65 -10.70
N LYS A 741 -13.15 38.95 -11.05
CA LYS A 741 -13.53 39.46 -12.39
C LYS A 741 -14.95 39.02 -12.73
N ASP A 742 -15.13 38.10 -13.68
CA ASP A 742 -16.42 37.56 -14.13
C ASP A 742 -16.87 36.29 -13.39
N GLN A 743 -16.08 35.77 -12.44
CA GLN A 743 -16.44 34.57 -11.69
C GLN A 743 -17.53 34.86 -10.67
N LYS A 744 -18.47 33.91 -10.54
CA LYS A 744 -19.57 34.00 -9.59
C LYS A 744 -19.12 33.59 -8.19
N ALA A 745 -19.37 34.43 -7.19
CA ALA A 745 -19.10 34.11 -5.79
C ALA A 745 -20.23 33.25 -5.17
N TYR A 746 -19.86 32.36 -4.26
CA TYR A 746 -20.79 31.61 -3.43
C TYR A 746 -21.11 32.38 -2.13
N SER A 747 -22.38 32.30 -1.71
CA SER A 747 -22.84 32.86 -0.42
C SER A 747 -23.28 31.78 0.58
N ASN A 748 -23.49 30.56 0.08
CA ASN A 748 -23.85 29.38 0.86
C ASN A 748 -22.65 28.44 1.04
N ARG A 749 -22.83 27.40 1.89
CA ARG A 749 -21.82 26.37 2.06
C ARG A 749 -21.47 25.74 0.70
N PRO A 750 -20.18 25.62 0.37
CA PRO A 750 -19.76 24.96 -0.88
C PRO A 750 -20.27 23.53 -1.00
N ASN A 751 -20.34 22.79 0.10
CA ASN A 751 -20.84 21.42 0.19
C ASN A 751 -22.28 21.26 -0.33
N ALA A 752 -23.12 22.30 -0.17
CA ALA A 752 -24.53 22.27 -0.60
C ALA A 752 -24.69 22.20 -2.13
N HIS A 753 -23.62 22.45 -2.89
CA HIS A 753 -23.61 22.44 -4.35
C HIS A 753 -22.95 21.18 -4.94
N LEU A 754 -22.48 20.26 -4.07
CA LEU A 754 -21.80 19.04 -4.48
C LEU A 754 -22.80 17.87 -4.50
N ASP A 755 -22.74 17.08 -5.55
CA ASP A 755 -23.56 15.87 -5.65
C ASP A 755 -23.14 14.85 -4.61
N PRO A 756 -24.11 14.17 -3.96
CA PRO A 756 -23.79 13.10 -3.02
C PRO A 756 -23.03 11.96 -3.68
N VAL A 757 -22.12 11.35 -2.94
CA VAL A 757 -21.38 10.15 -3.37
C VAL A 757 -22.32 8.95 -3.36
N ASP A 758 -22.40 8.22 -4.46
CA ASP A 758 -23.03 6.90 -4.51
C ASP A 758 -22.04 5.84 -4.05
N PHE A 759 -22.10 5.50 -2.75
CA PHE A 759 -21.15 4.58 -2.14
C PHE A 759 -21.19 3.17 -2.73
N GLU A 760 -22.32 2.68 -3.21
CA GLU A 760 -22.42 1.33 -3.77
C GLU A 760 -21.76 1.27 -5.14
N VAL A 761 -22.17 2.15 -6.04
CA VAL A 761 -21.67 2.19 -7.42
C VAL A 761 -20.20 2.60 -7.48
N GLU A 762 -19.82 3.66 -6.78
CA GLU A 762 -18.48 4.19 -6.86
C GLU A 762 -17.46 3.31 -6.13
N PHE A 763 -17.85 2.65 -5.03
CA PHE A 763 -16.97 1.67 -4.36
C PHE A 763 -16.73 0.44 -5.23
N GLU A 764 -17.75 -0.04 -5.96
CA GLU A 764 -17.58 -1.14 -6.91
C GLU A 764 -16.61 -0.75 -8.05
N GLN A 765 -16.73 0.48 -8.59
CA GLN A 765 -15.81 1.00 -9.60
C GLN A 765 -14.37 1.11 -9.05
N PHE A 766 -14.21 1.58 -7.82
CA PHE A 766 -12.92 1.65 -7.14
C PHE A 766 -12.28 0.26 -7.01
N LEU A 767 -13.05 -0.74 -6.59
CA LEU A 767 -12.56 -2.12 -6.50
C LEU A 767 -12.14 -2.67 -7.87
N LYS A 768 -12.95 -2.44 -8.92
CA LYS A 768 -12.59 -2.85 -10.29
C LYS A 768 -11.27 -2.23 -10.75
N LYS A 769 -11.03 -0.97 -10.40
CA LYS A 769 -9.82 -0.23 -10.81
C LYS A 769 -8.57 -0.68 -10.03
N PHE A 770 -8.68 -0.92 -8.72
CA PHE A 770 -7.52 -0.98 -7.85
C PHE A 770 -7.31 -2.30 -7.09
N GLN A 771 -8.30 -3.19 -7.02
CA GLN A 771 -8.19 -4.45 -6.26
C GLN A 771 -7.09 -5.37 -6.78
N LYS A 772 -6.89 -5.40 -8.10
CA LYS A 772 -5.93 -6.33 -8.73
C LYS A 772 -4.49 -6.00 -8.31
N GLY A 773 -3.81 -6.97 -7.73
CA GLY A 773 -2.39 -6.85 -7.35
C GLY A 773 -2.13 -6.17 -6.00
N PHE A 774 -3.15 -5.66 -5.28
CA PHE A 774 -2.95 -4.95 -4.03
C PHE A 774 -2.53 -5.87 -2.85
N GLY A 775 -2.74 -7.17 -2.97
CA GLY A 775 -2.27 -8.15 -1.98
C GLY A 775 -3.15 -8.32 -0.74
N ARG A 776 -4.15 -7.49 -0.53
CA ARG A 776 -5.25 -7.62 0.42
C ARG A 776 -6.54 -7.08 -0.19
N ASP A 777 -7.67 -7.37 0.43
CA ASP A 777 -8.93 -6.76 0.02
C ASP A 777 -8.93 -5.27 0.37
N LEU A 778 -9.33 -4.46 -0.60
CA LEU A 778 -9.58 -3.04 -0.41
C LEU A 778 -10.93 -2.85 0.29
N VAL A 779 -10.97 -1.93 1.24
CA VAL A 779 -12.13 -1.69 2.10
C VAL A 779 -12.62 -0.24 1.99
N MET A 780 -13.75 0.06 2.61
CA MET A 780 -14.37 1.40 2.58
C MET A 780 -13.40 2.52 3.00
N THR A 781 -12.50 2.28 3.95
CA THR A 781 -11.52 3.29 4.38
C THR A 781 -10.48 3.60 3.31
N ASP A 782 -10.12 2.63 2.45
CA ASP A 782 -9.26 2.88 1.29
C ASP A 782 -9.98 3.74 0.24
N PHE A 783 -11.26 3.45 0.01
CA PHE A 783 -12.11 4.25 -0.87
C PHE A 783 -12.26 5.69 -0.37
N LEU A 784 -12.50 5.89 0.93
CA LEU A 784 -12.55 7.22 1.53
C LEU A 784 -11.23 7.98 1.34
N SER A 785 -10.09 7.30 1.50
CA SER A 785 -8.77 7.90 1.24
C SER A 785 -8.63 8.36 -0.23
N TRP A 786 -9.08 7.54 -1.16
CA TRP A 786 -9.09 7.89 -2.58
C TRP A 786 -10.05 9.05 -2.89
N LYS A 787 -11.26 9.07 -2.33
CA LYS A 787 -12.23 10.16 -2.53
C LYS A 787 -11.72 11.49 -1.99
N LEU A 788 -11.05 11.47 -0.83
CA LEU A 788 -10.51 12.68 -0.19
C LEU A 788 -9.23 13.19 -0.89
N TYR A 789 -8.40 12.29 -1.40
CA TYR A 789 -7.11 12.59 -2.01
C TYR A 789 -6.82 11.68 -3.22
N PRO A 790 -7.54 11.82 -4.34
CA PRO A 790 -7.46 10.87 -5.45
C PRO A 790 -6.03 10.64 -5.94
N LYS A 791 -5.33 11.72 -6.31
CA LYS A 791 -3.96 11.62 -6.85
C LYS A 791 -2.96 11.07 -5.83
N VAL A 792 -3.04 11.54 -4.57
CA VAL A 792 -2.12 11.08 -3.51
C VAL A 792 -2.31 9.60 -3.22
N TRP A 793 -3.57 9.15 -3.20
CA TRP A 793 -3.87 7.74 -2.98
C TRP A 793 -3.40 6.88 -4.16
N GLU A 794 -3.59 7.34 -5.41
CA GLU A 794 -3.11 6.63 -6.60
C GLU A 794 -1.58 6.52 -6.62
N ASP A 795 -0.86 7.57 -6.28
CA ASP A 795 0.60 7.54 -6.18
C ASP A 795 1.05 6.59 -5.05
N SER A 796 0.40 6.65 -3.88
CA SER A 796 0.64 5.72 -2.76
C SER A 796 0.33 4.27 -3.13
N TYR A 797 -0.73 4.04 -3.91
CA TYR A 797 -1.08 2.73 -4.44
C TYR A 797 0.05 2.17 -5.34
N GLN A 798 0.61 2.97 -6.25
CA GLN A 798 1.74 2.55 -7.09
C GLN A 798 2.97 2.21 -6.25
N MET A 799 3.27 3.00 -5.22
CA MET A 799 4.36 2.72 -4.29
C MET A 799 4.12 1.43 -3.51
N HIS A 800 2.88 1.18 -3.08
CA HIS A 800 2.52 -0.08 -2.43
C HIS A 800 2.66 -1.29 -3.37
N LEU A 801 2.28 -1.18 -4.63
CA LEU A 801 2.49 -2.24 -5.61
C LEU A 801 3.99 -2.55 -5.78
N LYS A 802 4.84 -1.52 -5.75
CA LYS A 802 6.29 -1.64 -5.92
C LYS A 802 6.99 -2.17 -4.66
N TYR A 803 6.67 -1.64 -3.49
CA TYR A 803 7.43 -1.86 -2.25
C TYR A 803 6.67 -2.58 -1.13
N ASP A 804 5.35 -2.79 -1.28
CA ASP A 804 4.44 -3.28 -0.22
C ASP A 804 4.43 -2.33 0.99
N ASP A 805 4.15 -2.84 2.17
CA ASP A 805 4.11 -2.08 3.42
C ASP A 805 5.53 -1.81 3.95
N VAL A 806 5.99 -0.58 3.80
CA VAL A 806 7.31 -0.11 4.31
C VAL A 806 7.24 0.50 5.71
N SER A 807 6.06 0.52 6.34
CA SER A 807 5.85 1.15 7.66
C SER A 807 6.71 0.55 8.77
N GLN A 808 7.12 -0.70 8.63
CA GLN A 808 7.92 -1.42 9.60
C GLN A 808 9.44 -1.25 9.43
N ILE A 809 9.90 -0.68 8.32
CA ILE A 809 11.33 -0.37 8.12
C ILE A 809 11.74 0.68 9.16
N PRO A 810 12.87 0.52 9.89
CA PRO A 810 13.34 1.53 10.84
C PRO A 810 13.50 2.91 10.22
N THR A 811 13.12 3.94 10.93
CA THR A 811 13.04 5.32 10.42
C THR A 811 14.37 5.80 9.85
N LYS A 812 15.48 5.51 10.52
CA LYS A 812 16.83 5.78 10.00
C LYS A 812 17.02 5.17 8.61
N ASN A 813 16.66 3.89 8.43
CA ASN A 813 16.87 3.19 7.17
C ASN A 813 15.87 3.61 6.08
N PHE A 814 14.67 4.04 6.48
CA PHE A 814 13.66 4.57 5.57
C PHE A 814 14.13 5.88 4.90
N PHE A 815 14.73 6.79 5.67
CA PHE A 815 15.19 8.08 5.15
C PHE A 815 16.61 8.07 4.58
N TYR A 816 17.52 7.28 5.18
CA TYR A 816 18.96 7.35 4.89
C TYR A 816 19.53 6.06 4.30
N GLY A 817 18.70 5.01 4.11
CA GLY A 817 19.17 3.72 3.61
C GLY A 817 20.09 2.98 4.59
N LEU A 818 20.95 2.15 4.04
CA LEU A 818 21.98 1.38 4.74
C LEU A 818 23.35 1.75 4.20
N LYS A 819 24.36 1.81 5.07
CA LYS A 819 25.76 1.84 4.65
C LYS A 819 26.23 0.42 4.32
N GLU A 820 27.29 0.29 3.53
CA GLU A 820 27.90 -1.01 3.28
C GLU A 820 28.29 -1.67 4.61
N HIS A 821 27.95 -2.96 4.70
CA HIS A 821 28.10 -3.80 5.88
C HIS A 821 27.20 -3.46 7.07
N GLU A 822 26.34 -2.46 6.99
CA GLU A 822 25.33 -2.15 8.00
C GLU A 822 24.19 -3.16 7.93
N GLU A 823 23.65 -3.51 9.13
CA GLU A 823 22.55 -4.45 9.29
C GLU A 823 21.33 -3.76 9.92
N THR A 824 20.16 -4.14 9.51
CA THR A 824 18.87 -3.69 10.07
C THR A 824 17.93 -4.86 10.27
N VAL A 825 17.07 -4.76 11.28
CA VAL A 825 16.12 -5.82 11.66
C VAL A 825 14.73 -5.22 11.78
N PHE A 826 13.73 -5.85 11.13
CA PHE A 826 12.33 -5.44 11.24
C PHE A 826 11.37 -6.56 10.89
N GLU A 827 10.11 -6.44 11.34
CA GLU A 827 9.05 -7.37 11.01
C GLU A 827 8.36 -6.97 9.70
N ILE A 828 8.15 -7.93 8.79
CA ILE A 828 7.38 -7.76 7.56
C ILE A 828 5.95 -8.29 7.67
N ALA A 829 5.66 -9.03 8.72
CA ALA A 829 4.34 -9.49 9.12
C ALA A 829 4.43 -9.96 10.59
N PRO A 830 3.32 -10.08 11.34
CA PRO A 830 3.33 -10.57 12.71
C PRO A 830 4.12 -11.88 12.86
N GLY A 831 5.13 -11.87 13.72
CA GLY A 831 6.02 -13.01 13.96
C GLY A 831 6.99 -13.34 12.81
N LYS A 832 7.11 -12.48 11.80
CA LYS A 832 7.99 -12.70 10.65
C LYS A 832 9.03 -11.59 10.53
N THR A 833 10.11 -11.77 11.27
CA THR A 833 11.25 -10.86 11.29
C THR A 833 12.21 -11.15 10.13
N ILE A 834 12.75 -10.11 9.52
CA ILE A 834 13.88 -10.20 8.59
C ILE A 834 15.07 -9.38 9.09
N ILE A 835 16.25 -9.95 8.86
CA ILE A 835 17.55 -9.34 9.09
C ILE A 835 18.12 -9.00 7.72
N VAL A 836 18.35 -7.74 7.44
CA VAL A 836 18.85 -7.24 6.15
C VAL A 836 20.19 -6.56 6.35
N LYS A 837 21.22 -7.03 5.65
CA LYS A 837 22.56 -6.43 5.64
C LYS A 837 22.90 -6.01 4.22
N LEU A 838 23.32 -4.77 4.01
CA LEU A 838 23.88 -4.33 2.74
C LEU A 838 25.29 -4.86 2.59
N LEU A 839 25.58 -5.55 1.49
CA LEU A 839 26.91 -6.10 1.20
C LEU A 839 27.70 -5.14 0.32
N SER A 840 27.17 -4.81 -0.85
CA SER A 840 27.83 -3.91 -1.81
C SER A 840 26.83 -3.38 -2.85
N ILE A 841 27.25 -2.35 -3.58
CA ILE A 841 26.53 -1.76 -4.70
C ILE A 841 27.38 -1.95 -5.95
N GLY A 842 26.83 -2.61 -6.97
CA GLY A 842 27.50 -2.82 -8.24
C GLY A 842 27.60 -1.52 -9.08
N PRO A 843 28.49 -1.51 -10.08
CA PRO A 843 28.50 -0.45 -11.08
C PRO A 843 27.20 -0.48 -11.91
N PRO A 844 26.83 0.63 -12.55
CA PRO A 844 25.71 0.63 -13.48
C PRO A 844 25.99 -0.24 -14.71
N ASN A 845 24.99 -0.99 -15.15
CA ASN A 845 25.03 -1.71 -16.41
C ASN A 845 24.63 -0.81 -17.60
N GLU A 846 24.58 -1.37 -18.79
CA GLU A 846 24.23 -0.65 -20.03
C GLU A 846 22.80 -0.08 -19.99
N ASP A 847 21.90 -0.69 -19.22
CA ASP A 847 20.51 -0.24 -19.02
C ASP A 847 20.38 0.82 -17.92
N GLY A 848 21.48 1.23 -17.28
CA GLY A 848 21.48 2.18 -16.17
C GLY A 848 21.01 1.58 -14.85
N LEU A 849 20.98 0.25 -14.74
CA LEU A 849 20.63 -0.45 -13.52
C LEU A 849 21.87 -0.73 -12.68
N ARG A 850 21.76 -0.54 -11.35
CA ARG A 850 22.77 -1.00 -10.38
C ARG A 850 22.25 -2.23 -9.66
N THR A 851 23.03 -3.28 -9.64
CA THR A 851 22.73 -4.44 -8.79
C THR A 851 23.18 -4.17 -7.36
N VAL A 852 22.23 -4.15 -6.43
CA VAL A 852 22.48 -3.99 -5.00
C VAL A 852 22.44 -5.36 -4.33
N PHE A 853 23.50 -5.71 -3.63
CA PHE A 853 23.65 -7.01 -2.97
C PHE A 853 23.33 -6.89 -1.48
N PHE A 854 22.34 -7.66 -1.06
CA PHE A 854 21.93 -7.79 0.34
C PHE A 854 22.15 -9.21 0.86
N LYS A 855 22.34 -9.32 2.17
CA LYS A 855 22.20 -10.58 2.91
C LYS A 855 20.90 -10.52 3.70
N VAL A 856 19.93 -11.40 3.38
CA VAL A 856 18.64 -11.43 4.04
C VAL A 856 18.48 -12.76 4.77
N ASN A 857 18.38 -12.72 6.10
CA ASN A 857 18.36 -13.92 6.95
C ASN A 857 19.47 -14.92 6.60
N GLY A 858 20.68 -14.41 6.40
CA GLY A 858 21.85 -15.22 6.08
C GLY A 858 22.04 -15.58 4.61
N GLN A 859 21.05 -15.35 3.74
CA GLN A 859 21.10 -15.64 2.30
C GLN A 859 21.34 -14.37 1.48
N THR A 860 22.25 -14.46 0.50
CA THR A 860 22.48 -13.36 -0.44
C THR A 860 21.27 -13.18 -1.34
N ARG A 861 20.84 -11.94 -1.50
CA ARG A 861 19.83 -11.50 -2.48
C ARG A 861 20.34 -10.26 -3.17
N ASN A 862 20.10 -10.19 -4.45
CA ASN A 862 20.36 -9.02 -5.26
C ASN A 862 19.05 -8.43 -5.77
N VAL A 863 19.04 -7.12 -5.93
CA VAL A 863 17.96 -6.37 -6.57
C VAL A 863 18.58 -5.38 -7.54
N ASP A 864 17.97 -5.25 -8.71
CA ASP A 864 18.42 -4.29 -9.72
C ASP A 864 17.62 -3.00 -9.55
N ILE A 865 18.31 -1.91 -9.37
CA ILE A 865 17.76 -0.58 -9.10
C ILE A 865 18.18 0.36 -10.21
N GLU A 866 17.21 1.05 -10.79
CA GLU A 866 17.46 2.11 -11.75
C GLU A 866 18.16 3.30 -11.07
N ASP A 867 19.35 3.67 -11.55
CA ASP A 867 20.06 4.84 -11.07
C ASP A 867 19.53 6.08 -11.77
N LYS A 868 18.69 6.83 -11.10
CA LYS A 868 18.02 8.03 -11.64
C LYS A 868 18.98 9.21 -11.89
N ASN A 869 20.22 9.11 -11.42
CA ASN A 869 21.23 10.13 -11.63
C ASN A 869 22.01 9.92 -12.95
N LEU A 870 21.79 8.81 -13.64
CA LEU A 870 22.41 8.51 -14.91
C LEU A 870 21.46 8.86 -16.06
N ALA A 871 21.91 9.70 -16.98
CA ALA A 871 21.23 9.93 -18.24
C ALA A 871 21.52 8.75 -19.19
N VAL A 872 20.70 7.72 -19.19
CA VAL A 872 20.77 6.62 -20.15
C VAL A 872 19.69 6.85 -21.21
N GLU A 873 20.10 7.02 -22.46
CA GLU A 873 19.18 6.97 -23.59
C GLU A 873 18.72 5.52 -23.80
N LYS A 874 17.59 5.17 -23.25
CA LYS A 874 16.93 3.89 -23.53
C LYS A 874 16.33 3.95 -24.93
N VAL A 875 16.86 3.15 -25.84
CA VAL A 875 16.17 2.83 -27.11
C VAL A 875 15.00 1.90 -26.76
N MET A 876 13.89 2.48 -26.40
CA MET A 876 12.64 1.75 -26.19
C MET A 876 11.81 1.77 -27.47
N ASN A 877 11.25 0.62 -27.84
CA ASN A 877 10.20 0.61 -28.86
C ASN A 877 9.05 1.51 -28.40
N THR A 878 8.47 2.24 -29.35
CA THR A 878 7.28 3.04 -29.06
C THR A 878 6.17 2.13 -28.54
N LYS A 879 5.51 2.49 -27.46
CA LYS A 879 4.35 1.75 -26.95
C LYS A 879 3.08 2.19 -27.65
N ALA A 880 2.20 1.25 -27.92
CA ALA A 880 0.83 1.52 -28.37
C ALA A 880 0.03 2.14 -27.20
N ASP A 881 -0.72 3.16 -27.50
CA ASP A 881 -1.65 3.80 -26.55
C ASP A 881 -2.94 2.98 -26.50
N PRO A 882 -3.32 2.40 -25.33
CA PRO A 882 -4.51 1.58 -25.19
C PRO A 882 -5.82 2.32 -25.52
N ASP A 883 -5.81 3.65 -25.38
CA ASP A 883 -6.97 4.49 -25.66
C ASP A 883 -7.11 4.84 -27.16
N LYS A 884 -6.13 4.45 -27.99
CA LYS A 884 -6.14 4.67 -29.43
C LYS A 884 -6.36 3.36 -30.19
N GLU A 885 -7.57 3.11 -30.61
CA GLU A 885 -7.94 1.93 -31.42
C GLU A 885 -7.13 1.78 -32.73
N GLN A 886 -6.44 2.82 -33.17
CA GLN A 886 -5.61 2.80 -34.37
C GLN A 886 -4.19 2.27 -34.12
N GLU A 887 -3.75 2.20 -32.88
CA GLU A 887 -2.45 1.71 -32.51
C GLU A 887 -2.55 0.25 -32.06
N ILE A 888 -1.94 -0.68 -32.79
CA ILE A 888 -1.96 -2.10 -32.45
C ILE A 888 -0.61 -2.50 -31.91
N GLY A 889 -0.63 -2.82 -30.62
CA GLY A 889 0.54 -3.27 -29.85
C GLY A 889 0.65 -4.78 -29.78
N ALA A 890 1.79 -5.25 -29.31
CA ALA A 890 2.04 -6.63 -29.00
C ALA A 890 1.25 -7.06 -27.75
N PRO A 891 0.38 -8.09 -27.79
CA PRO A 891 -0.39 -8.52 -26.63
C PRO A 891 0.45 -9.24 -25.57
N LEU A 892 1.65 -9.66 -25.94
CA LEU A 892 2.59 -10.39 -25.09
C LEU A 892 4.02 -10.18 -25.57
N GLN A 893 4.96 -10.42 -24.68
CA GLN A 893 6.37 -10.41 -25.00
C GLN A 893 6.75 -11.67 -25.80
N GLY A 894 7.53 -11.52 -26.88
CA GLY A 894 7.94 -12.64 -27.73
C GLY A 894 8.70 -12.20 -28.98
N LEU A 895 8.89 -13.14 -29.87
CA LEU A 895 9.45 -12.89 -31.20
C LEU A 895 8.31 -12.53 -32.16
N LEU A 896 8.37 -11.40 -32.85
CA LEU A 896 7.48 -11.08 -33.95
C LEU A 896 7.82 -12.02 -35.12
N SER A 897 7.19 -13.17 -35.13
CA SER A 897 7.53 -14.30 -36.04
C SER A 897 7.16 -13.99 -37.49
N LYS A 898 5.95 -13.41 -37.68
CA LYS A 898 5.49 -13.04 -39.06
C LYS A 898 4.63 -11.77 -38.98
N VAL A 899 4.73 -10.95 -40.00
CA VAL A 899 3.84 -9.82 -40.30
C VAL A 899 3.07 -10.18 -41.57
N LEU A 900 1.79 -10.39 -41.44
CA LEU A 900 0.90 -10.97 -42.46
C LEU A 900 0.27 -9.91 -43.38
N VAL A 901 0.55 -8.63 -43.12
CA VAL A 901 -0.03 -7.48 -43.84
C VAL A 901 1.07 -6.55 -44.33
N LYS A 902 0.73 -5.67 -45.29
CA LYS A 902 1.65 -4.68 -45.86
C LYS A 902 1.13 -3.25 -45.65
N ASN A 903 2.02 -2.28 -45.63
CA ASN A 903 1.66 -0.87 -45.59
C ASN A 903 0.70 -0.54 -46.76
N GLY A 904 -0.43 0.12 -46.45
CA GLY A 904 -1.46 0.49 -47.41
C GLY A 904 -2.47 -0.61 -47.73
N GLU A 905 -2.35 -1.80 -47.19
CA GLU A 905 -3.29 -2.92 -47.35
C GLU A 905 -4.63 -2.64 -46.65
N VAL A 906 -5.75 -2.97 -47.30
CA VAL A 906 -7.09 -2.92 -46.70
C VAL A 906 -7.32 -4.24 -46.01
N ILE A 907 -7.64 -4.18 -44.73
CA ILE A 907 -7.88 -5.34 -43.85
C ILE A 907 -9.35 -5.42 -43.45
N LYS A 908 -9.83 -6.63 -43.24
CA LYS A 908 -11.19 -6.89 -42.73
C LYS A 908 -11.13 -7.31 -41.26
N LYS A 909 -12.24 -7.07 -40.56
CA LYS A 909 -12.40 -7.55 -39.17
C LYS A 909 -12.10 -9.05 -39.07
N ASN A 910 -11.36 -9.44 -38.04
CA ASN A 910 -10.84 -10.80 -37.78
C ASN A 910 -9.75 -11.29 -38.76
N GLN A 911 -9.26 -10.45 -39.68
CA GLN A 911 -8.11 -10.81 -40.52
C GLN A 911 -6.84 -10.84 -39.65
N PRO A 912 -6.01 -11.91 -39.75
CA PRO A 912 -4.72 -11.95 -39.07
C PRO A 912 -3.77 -10.86 -39.56
N LEU A 913 -3.14 -10.16 -38.63
CA LEU A 913 -2.23 -9.04 -38.89
C LEU A 913 -0.76 -9.45 -38.74
N PHE A 914 -0.45 -10.09 -37.63
CA PHE A 914 0.89 -10.59 -37.34
C PHE A 914 0.83 -11.73 -36.33
N ILE A 915 1.95 -12.46 -36.23
CA ILE A 915 2.11 -13.60 -35.31
C ILE A 915 3.27 -13.30 -34.39
N ILE A 916 3.02 -13.45 -33.08
CA ILE A 916 4.07 -13.43 -32.06
C ILE A 916 4.28 -14.86 -31.57
N GLU A 917 5.51 -15.32 -31.59
CA GLU A 917 5.91 -16.60 -31.04
C GLU A 917 6.57 -16.40 -29.67
N ALA A 918 6.06 -17.13 -28.67
CA ALA A 918 6.66 -17.23 -27.36
C ALA A 918 6.61 -18.68 -26.88
N MET A 919 7.73 -19.28 -26.55
CA MET A 919 7.85 -20.65 -26.02
C MET A 919 7.05 -21.70 -26.82
N LYS A 920 7.23 -21.74 -28.13
CA LYS A 920 6.52 -22.64 -29.06
C LYS A 920 5.01 -22.41 -29.17
N MET A 921 4.49 -21.36 -28.60
CA MET A 921 3.10 -20.94 -28.80
C MET A 921 3.07 -19.75 -29.73
N GLU A 922 2.36 -19.89 -30.83
CA GLU A 922 2.07 -18.81 -31.76
C GLU A 922 0.77 -18.10 -31.35
N THR A 923 0.82 -16.81 -31.19
CA THR A 923 -0.35 -15.97 -30.95
C THR A 923 -0.58 -15.09 -32.17
N SER A 924 -1.66 -15.34 -32.89
CA SER A 924 -2.08 -14.50 -34.01
C SER A 924 -2.92 -13.33 -33.50
N VAL A 925 -2.50 -12.13 -33.86
CA VAL A 925 -3.27 -10.91 -33.59
C VAL A 925 -4.08 -10.56 -34.80
N THR A 926 -5.39 -10.32 -34.61
CA THR A 926 -6.35 -10.07 -35.67
C THR A 926 -6.90 -8.66 -35.63
N ALA A 927 -7.37 -8.14 -36.76
CA ALA A 927 -8.00 -6.85 -36.85
C ALA A 927 -9.34 -6.80 -36.08
N ILE A 928 -9.54 -5.77 -35.26
CA ILE A 928 -10.76 -5.55 -34.47
C ILE A 928 -11.91 -5.03 -35.35
N LYS A 929 -11.57 -4.28 -36.42
CA LYS A 929 -12.52 -3.67 -37.35
C LYS A 929 -11.95 -3.62 -38.78
N ASP A 930 -12.80 -3.36 -39.78
CA ASP A 930 -12.35 -3.07 -41.12
C ASP A 930 -11.56 -1.75 -41.12
N SER A 931 -10.38 -1.75 -41.71
CA SER A 931 -9.48 -0.59 -41.72
C SER A 931 -8.41 -0.73 -42.81
N LYS A 932 -7.46 0.19 -42.86
CA LYS A 932 -6.31 0.15 -43.75
C LYS A 932 -5.02 0.29 -42.96
N ILE A 933 -4.00 -0.49 -43.28
CA ILE A 933 -2.69 -0.39 -42.63
C ILE A 933 -2.02 0.91 -43.02
N LYS A 934 -1.77 1.78 -42.04
CA LYS A 934 -1.03 3.04 -42.27
C LYS A 934 0.47 2.83 -42.27
N LYS A 935 0.97 2.16 -41.20
CA LYS A 935 2.42 1.95 -41.05
C LYS A 935 2.69 0.71 -40.20
N ILE A 936 3.66 -0.08 -40.63
CA ILE A 936 4.25 -1.16 -39.82
C ILE A 936 5.51 -0.58 -39.19
N THR A 937 5.59 -0.63 -37.85
CA THR A 937 6.63 0.02 -37.03
C THR A 937 7.78 -0.92 -36.77
N LEU A 938 7.52 -2.20 -36.56
CA LEU A 938 8.52 -3.23 -36.26
C LEU A 938 8.51 -4.30 -37.34
N LYS A 939 9.69 -4.89 -37.59
CA LYS A 939 9.88 -5.90 -38.64
C LYS A 939 9.84 -7.31 -38.05
N GLU A 940 9.59 -8.30 -38.92
CA GLU A 940 9.79 -9.72 -38.59
C GLU A 940 11.16 -9.99 -38.00
N GLY A 941 11.23 -10.86 -37.00
CA GLY A 941 12.45 -11.16 -36.26
C GLY A 941 12.74 -10.20 -35.10
N ALA A 942 11.96 -9.15 -34.89
CA ALA A 942 12.11 -8.27 -33.73
C ALA A 942 11.60 -8.94 -32.45
N MET A 943 12.36 -8.79 -31.35
CA MET A 943 11.87 -9.09 -30.02
C MET A 943 10.98 -7.94 -29.55
N VAL A 944 9.79 -8.25 -29.09
CA VAL A 944 8.81 -7.27 -28.66
C VAL A 944 8.40 -7.52 -27.20
N ASN A 945 8.15 -6.45 -26.48
CA ASN A 945 7.53 -6.47 -25.15
C ASN A 945 6.04 -6.21 -25.28
N THR A 946 5.28 -6.54 -24.24
CA THR A 946 3.86 -6.20 -24.18
C THR A 946 3.65 -4.72 -24.46
N ASP A 947 2.64 -4.42 -25.29
CA ASP A 947 2.25 -3.10 -25.76
C ASP A 947 3.26 -2.41 -26.71
N ASP A 948 4.34 -3.05 -27.13
CA ASP A 948 5.18 -2.46 -28.19
C ASP A 948 4.37 -2.27 -29.46
N LEU A 949 4.40 -1.06 -30.02
CA LEU A 949 3.63 -0.68 -31.20
C LEU A 949 4.13 -1.41 -32.45
N ILE A 950 3.33 -2.34 -32.98
CA ILE A 950 3.67 -3.14 -34.16
C ILE A 950 3.22 -2.44 -35.43
N LEU A 951 1.99 -1.95 -35.43
CA LEU A 951 1.42 -1.27 -36.60
C LEU A 951 0.36 -0.22 -36.23
N THR A 952 0.12 0.71 -37.14
CA THR A 952 -0.93 1.72 -37.03
C THR A 952 -1.92 1.60 -38.17
N LEU A 953 -3.19 1.86 -37.87
CA LEU A 953 -4.29 1.86 -38.83
C LEU A 953 -4.62 3.27 -39.29
N ASP A 954 -5.13 3.40 -40.52
CA ASP A 954 -5.78 4.64 -40.98
C ASP A 954 -7.16 4.79 -40.29
N GLN A 955 -7.65 6.02 -40.21
CA GLN A 955 -8.97 6.34 -39.62
C GLN A 955 -10.09 5.62 -40.35
#